data_ad724c53ebb5bb52b751900971bce8d9
#
_entry.id   ad724c53ebb5bb52b751900971bce8d9
#
_cell.length_a   1.000
_cell.length_b   1.000
_cell.length_c   1.000
_cell.angle_alpha   90.00
_cell.angle_beta   90.00
_cell.angle_gamma   90.00
#
_symmetry.space_group_name_H-M   'P 1'
#
loop_
_entity.id
_entity.type
_entity.pdbx_description
1 polymer ?
#
loop_
_entity_poly.entity_id
_entity_poly.type
_entity_poly.pdbx_seq_one_letter_code
_entity_poly.pdbx_strand_id
1 'polypeptide(L)'
;MAIELDRSDEGAAPAPGGPVGGFPRIADYGFLSDCHTAALVAPDGSVEWICLPRFDSPSVFGAILDRDAGFWRFAPPSRVPVARRYVPGTNVHETTWSTGRGWLVVREALVIGPWREEPGDPHVRSPTDSDAEHMLVRTAECVQGEVDLRLVVNLIADYGSDRPEWSLAADRHLAEARAGELRLRLASDLNMGLEANRLVARHTLREGESSVCALAWGEGAPPADFDLAKAKLDATEEYWREWLERGSFPDHPWRIHLQRSALTLKGLTFAPTGATVAAATTSLPETPGGERNWDYRYTWIRDASFTLWGLHVLGLDAEALDFMAFVATTCRPERLQIMYGIGGEHHLPESTLDHLSGYEDSAPVRIGNAAHTQRQNDVYGALLDAVYIHLKAHERVPELIWPMVTAAVGGAEEVWREPDQGIWEARGEPKHYVSSKLMCWVALDRGARLAAWRDERELAERWAATADEIRADILEHGVSERGVLRQHYDTDALDASVLLAPLVRFLPPDDERLRATVLAIAEELTEGGLVLRYRVEETDDGLHGAEGTFTICSFWLVSALSEIGERRQARHLCERLLNFAGPLGLYAEEIEPRTATHLGNFPQAFTHLALINAVAHVIADEQAPDREEPSAVFTELRPR
;
A
#
# COMPACT_ATOMS: atom_id res chain seq x y z
N MET A 1 -42.02 21.14 3.96
CA MET A 1 -41.46 21.27 2.60
C MET A 1 -40.90 19.91 2.26
N ALA A 2 -41.69 19.11 1.54
CA ALA A 2 -41.30 17.76 1.17
C ALA A 2 -40.32 17.84 -0.01
N ILE A 3 -39.18 17.15 0.13
CA ILE A 3 -38.21 16.98 -0.97
C ILE A 3 -38.77 15.85 -1.86
N GLU A 4 -39.22 16.19 -3.05
CA GLU A 4 -39.51 15.23 -4.12
C GLU A 4 -38.17 14.63 -4.59
N LEU A 5 -38.03 13.32 -4.40
CA LEU A 5 -36.95 12.53 -5.01
C LEU A 5 -37.33 12.31 -6.48
N ASP A 6 -36.53 12.88 -7.36
CA ASP A 6 -36.62 12.68 -8.81
C ASP A 6 -36.43 11.19 -9.16
N ARG A 7 -37.47 10.61 -9.79
CA ARG A 7 -37.49 9.24 -10.31
C ARG A 7 -37.28 9.28 -11.80
N SER A 8 -36.03 9.46 -12.24
CA SER A 8 -35.69 9.30 -13.65
C SER A 8 -34.30 8.72 -13.81
N ASP A 9 -34.20 7.41 -13.66
CA ASP A 9 -33.22 6.57 -14.34
C ASP A 9 -33.76 5.12 -14.34
N GLU A 10 -34.77 4.85 -15.21
CA GLU A 10 -35.12 3.48 -15.60
C GLU A 10 -34.17 3.03 -16.74
N GLY A 11 -32.87 2.89 -16.41
CA GLY A 11 -31.92 2.10 -17.17
C GLY A 11 -32.26 0.62 -17.05
N ALA A 12 -32.09 -0.16 -18.11
CA ALA A 12 -32.42 -1.57 -18.23
C ALA A 12 -32.04 -2.35 -16.95
N ALA A 13 -33.00 -3.13 -16.42
CA ALA A 13 -32.76 -3.93 -15.21
C ALA A 13 -31.55 -4.84 -15.43
N PRO A 14 -30.50 -4.77 -14.57
CA PRO A 14 -29.34 -5.61 -14.71
C PRO A 14 -29.75 -7.08 -14.63
N ALA A 15 -29.03 -7.92 -15.39
CA ALA A 15 -29.28 -9.36 -15.39
C ALA A 15 -29.28 -9.89 -13.94
N PRO A 16 -30.17 -10.81 -13.54
CA PRO A 16 -30.29 -11.26 -12.18
C PRO A 16 -28.97 -11.91 -11.73
N GLY A 17 -28.27 -11.27 -10.78
CA GLY A 17 -27.05 -11.78 -10.14
C GLY A 17 -25.73 -11.12 -10.55
N GLY A 18 -25.72 -10.01 -11.30
CA GLY A 18 -24.51 -9.20 -11.54
C GLY A 18 -24.13 -8.34 -10.34
N PRO A 19 -22.88 -7.82 -10.30
CA PRO A 19 -22.54 -6.74 -9.39
C PRO A 19 -23.50 -5.59 -9.68
N VAL A 20 -24.02 -5.01 -8.64
CA VAL A 20 -25.21 -4.21 -8.79
C VAL A 20 -24.87 -2.73 -8.70
N GLY A 21 -25.14 -2.01 -9.79
CA GLY A 21 -24.93 -0.57 -9.90
C GLY A 21 -23.59 -0.23 -10.55
N GLY A 22 -23.22 1.04 -10.53
CA GLY A 22 -21.90 1.53 -10.94
C GLY A 22 -20.77 1.00 -10.06
N PHE A 23 -19.57 1.44 -10.33
CA PHE A 23 -18.40 1.11 -9.52
C PHE A 23 -18.54 1.67 -8.08
N PRO A 24 -18.30 0.89 -7.02
CA PRO A 24 -18.12 1.42 -5.68
C PRO A 24 -16.95 2.41 -5.62
N ARG A 25 -17.02 3.42 -4.75
CA ARG A 25 -15.88 4.31 -4.55
C ARG A 25 -14.67 3.53 -4.05
N ILE A 26 -13.48 3.88 -4.53
CA ILE A 26 -12.21 3.20 -4.17
C ILE A 26 -12.03 3.14 -2.64
N ALA A 27 -12.31 4.23 -1.92
CA ALA A 27 -12.22 4.29 -0.46
C ALA A 27 -13.15 3.31 0.29
N ASP A 28 -14.19 2.81 -0.39
CA ASP A 28 -15.21 1.99 0.26
C ASP A 28 -14.87 0.49 0.24
N TYR A 29 -13.81 0.06 -0.43
CA TYR A 29 -13.40 -1.34 -0.42
C TYR A 29 -12.73 -1.75 0.91
N GLY A 30 -13.03 -2.97 1.37
CA GLY A 30 -12.32 -3.64 2.45
C GLY A 30 -11.12 -4.41 1.89
N PHE A 31 -9.98 -4.33 2.55
CA PHE A 31 -8.74 -5.02 2.18
C PHE A 31 -8.53 -6.23 3.07
N LEU A 32 -8.36 -7.41 2.48
CA LEU A 32 -7.98 -8.65 3.14
C LEU A 32 -6.62 -9.09 2.62
N SER A 33 -5.79 -9.71 3.46
CA SER A 33 -4.51 -10.27 3.05
C SER A 33 -4.09 -11.46 3.92
N ASP A 34 -3.33 -12.38 3.31
CA ASP A 34 -2.57 -13.46 3.96
C ASP A 34 -1.06 -13.29 3.76
N CYS A 35 -0.60 -12.11 3.36
CA CYS A 35 0.78 -11.82 3.00
C CYS A 35 1.30 -12.61 1.78
N HIS A 36 0.43 -13.22 0.98
CA HIS A 36 0.73 -13.85 -0.32
C HIS A 36 -0.09 -13.22 -1.43
N THR A 37 -1.32 -12.90 -1.12
CA THR A 37 -2.26 -12.20 -2.00
C THR A 37 -3.17 -11.28 -1.21
N ALA A 38 -4.01 -10.54 -1.93
CA ALA A 38 -5.02 -9.68 -1.33
C ALA A 38 -6.37 -9.81 -2.05
N ALA A 39 -7.44 -9.60 -1.27
CA ALA A 39 -8.78 -9.47 -1.80
C ALA A 39 -9.40 -8.12 -1.41
N LEU A 40 -10.18 -7.53 -2.31
CA LEU A 40 -10.97 -6.33 -2.03
C LEU A 40 -12.45 -6.65 -2.01
N VAL A 41 -13.10 -6.24 -0.91
CA VAL A 41 -14.52 -6.48 -0.64
C VAL A 41 -15.30 -5.20 -0.79
N ALA A 42 -16.21 -5.17 -1.75
CA ALA A 42 -17.12 -4.06 -2.01
C ALA A 42 -18.16 -3.87 -0.90
N PRO A 43 -18.80 -2.69 -0.79
CA PRO A 43 -19.82 -2.43 0.23
C PRO A 43 -21.01 -3.40 0.21
N ASP A 44 -21.35 -3.95 -0.95
CA ASP A 44 -22.46 -4.90 -1.12
C ASP A 44 -22.09 -6.34 -0.69
N GLY A 45 -20.87 -6.55 -0.17
CA GLY A 45 -20.34 -7.85 0.25
C GLY A 45 -19.80 -8.69 -0.90
N SER A 46 -19.54 -8.12 -2.07
CA SER A 46 -18.87 -8.80 -3.18
C SER A 46 -17.35 -8.70 -3.04
N VAL A 47 -16.64 -9.82 -3.20
CA VAL A 47 -15.19 -9.81 -3.52
C VAL A 47 -15.09 -9.45 -5.00
N GLU A 48 -14.52 -8.30 -5.31
CA GLU A 48 -14.44 -7.74 -6.66
C GLU A 48 -13.00 -7.68 -7.19
N TRP A 49 -12.02 -7.98 -6.34
CA TRP A 49 -10.63 -8.11 -6.72
C TRP A 49 -9.95 -9.21 -5.92
N ILE A 50 -9.30 -10.13 -6.59
CA ILE A 50 -8.32 -11.05 -6.02
C ILE A 50 -7.46 -11.63 -7.14
N CYS A 51 -6.15 -11.62 -6.94
CA CYS A 51 -5.15 -12.23 -7.81
C CYS A 51 -4.64 -13.51 -7.16
N LEU A 52 -4.52 -14.60 -7.89
CA LEU A 52 -4.11 -15.89 -7.33
C LEU A 52 -3.05 -16.57 -8.18
N PRO A 53 -2.04 -17.22 -7.57
CA PRO A 53 -1.83 -17.40 -6.11
C PRO A 53 -1.10 -16.23 -5.42
N ARG A 54 -0.56 -15.26 -6.16
CA ARG A 54 0.26 -14.14 -5.67
C ARG A 54 -0.41 -12.79 -5.97
N PHE A 55 0.06 -11.71 -5.30
CA PHE A 55 -0.40 -10.34 -5.58
C PHE A 55 -0.32 -9.97 -7.07
N ASP A 56 0.76 -10.34 -7.76
CA ASP A 56 1.06 -9.99 -9.15
C ASP A 56 0.55 -11.03 -10.17
N SER A 57 -0.15 -12.07 -9.73
CA SER A 57 -0.79 -13.06 -10.60
C SER A 57 -2.00 -12.46 -11.33
N PRO A 58 -2.48 -13.10 -12.41
CA PRO A 58 -3.75 -12.73 -13.01
C PRO A 58 -4.91 -12.80 -12.03
N SER A 59 -5.87 -11.86 -12.17
CA SER A 59 -7.06 -11.87 -11.32
C SER A 59 -7.99 -13.02 -11.65
N VAL A 60 -8.68 -13.54 -10.61
CA VAL A 60 -9.80 -14.50 -10.75
C VAL A 60 -11.15 -13.85 -10.49
N PHE A 61 -11.16 -12.71 -9.82
CA PHE A 61 -12.27 -11.77 -9.75
C PHE A 61 -11.70 -10.38 -10.05
N GLY A 62 -12.28 -9.67 -11.01
CA GLY A 62 -11.77 -8.40 -11.51
C GLY A 62 -12.85 -7.32 -11.66
N ALA A 63 -14.03 -7.48 -11.00
CA ALA A 63 -15.15 -6.55 -11.15
C ALA A 63 -14.84 -5.10 -10.73
N ILE A 64 -13.74 -4.85 -10.04
CA ILE A 64 -13.23 -3.49 -9.76
C ILE A 64 -12.72 -2.79 -11.02
N LEU A 65 -12.21 -3.53 -12.03
CA LEU A 65 -11.72 -2.98 -13.30
C LEU A 65 -12.76 -3.03 -14.41
N ASP A 66 -13.62 -4.05 -14.38
CA ASP A 66 -14.70 -4.19 -15.35
C ASP A 66 -15.83 -5.00 -14.70
N ARG A 67 -17.05 -4.46 -14.68
CA ARG A 67 -18.17 -5.06 -13.95
C ARG A 67 -18.51 -6.48 -14.43
N ASP A 68 -18.06 -6.87 -15.61
CA ASP A 68 -18.23 -8.21 -16.17
C ASP A 68 -17.03 -9.14 -15.93
N ALA A 69 -15.96 -8.67 -15.28
CA ALA A 69 -14.71 -9.43 -15.04
C ALA A 69 -14.74 -10.33 -13.79
N GLY A 70 -15.89 -10.73 -13.30
CA GLY A 70 -16.05 -11.71 -12.24
C GLY A 70 -16.08 -11.16 -10.81
N PHE A 71 -16.87 -11.83 -9.95
CA PHE A 71 -17.04 -11.46 -8.54
C PHE A 71 -17.54 -12.66 -7.71
N TRP A 72 -17.39 -12.56 -6.39
CA TRP A 72 -17.97 -13.52 -5.44
C TRP A 72 -18.74 -12.79 -4.35
N ARG A 73 -20.06 -12.98 -4.30
CA ARG A 73 -20.95 -12.38 -3.31
C ARG A 73 -21.49 -13.42 -2.32
N PHE A 74 -21.41 -13.09 -1.03
CA PHE A 74 -21.99 -13.87 0.06
C PHE A 74 -22.62 -12.90 1.06
N ALA A 75 -23.88 -12.52 0.79
CA ALA A 75 -24.56 -11.43 1.49
C ALA A 75 -26.09 -11.52 1.30
N PRO A 76 -26.90 -10.78 2.09
CA PRO A 76 -28.33 -10.67 1.83
C PRO A 76 -28.61 -9.94 0.53
N PRO A 77 -29.85 -10.00 0.00
CA PRO A 77 -30.25 -9.22 -1.20
C PRO A 77 -30.08 -7.71 -1.04
N SER A 78 -30.13 -7.19 0.21
CA SER A 78 -29.85 -5.79 0.51
C SER A 78 -28.43 -5.42 0.05
N ARG A 79 -28.26 -4.20 -0.44
CA ARG A 79 -27.00 -3.73 -1.02
C ARG A 79 -26.21 -2.80 -0.11
N VAL A 80 -26.85 -2.26 0.91
CA VAL A 80 -26.25 -1.29 1.82
C VAL A 80 -26.15 -1.92 3.19
N PRO A 81 -24.94 -2.16 3.70
CA PRO A 81 -24.74 -2.61 5.08
C PRO A 81 -25.03 -1.48 6.07
N VAL A 82 -25.34 -1.84 7.30
CA VAL A 82 -25.49 -0.87 8.41
C VAL A 82 -24.14 -0.45 8.96
N ALA A 83 -23.20 -1.40 9.03
CA ALA A 83 -21.85 -1.15 9.51
C ALA A 83 -20.85 -2.06 8.81
N ARG A 84 -19.65 -1.54 8.65
CA ARG A 84 -18.47 -2.28 8.19
C ARG A 84 -17.29 -1.88 9.05
N ARG A 85 -16.51 -2.85 9.44
CA ARG A 85 -15.32 -2.62 10.26
C ARG A 85 -14.32 -3.77 10.13
N TYR A 86 -13.11 -3.54 10.58
CA TYR A 86 -12.22 -4.65 10.93
C TYR A 86 -12.46 -5.08 12.38
N VAL A 87 -12.32 -6.37 12.64
CA VAL A 87 -12.16 -6.86 14.01
C VAL A 87 -10.94 -6.17 14.63
N PRO A 88 -11.03 -5.58 15.83
CA PRO A 88 -9.96 -4.78 16.39
C PRO A 88 -8.59 -5.49 16.39
N GLY A 89 -7.57 -4.81 15.90
CA GLY A 89 -6.20 -5.34 15.83
C GLY A 89 -5.96 -6.40 14.73
N THR A 90 -6.84 -6.50 13.73
CA THR A 90 -6.74 -7.54 12.69
C THR A 90 -6.99 -7.01 11.27
N ASN A 91 -6.76 -7.88 10.27
CA ASN A 91 -7.24 -7.74 8.89
C ASN A 91 -8.47 -8.63 8.62
N VAL A 92 -9.20 -9.07 9.65
CA VAL A 92 -10.49 -9.76 9.51
C VAL A 92 -11.58 -8.71 9.37
N HIS A 93 -12.31 -8.75 8.25
CA HIS A 93 -13.37 -7.80 7.95
C HIS A 93 -14.73 -8.31 8.46
N GLU A 94 -15.52 -7.41 9.03
CA GLU A 94 -16.87 -7.70 9.53
C GLU A 94 -17.87 -6.71 8.91
N THR A 95 -18.92 -7.25 8.31
CA THR A 95 -20.03 -6.47 7.76
C THR A 95 -21.33 -6.83 8.45
N THR A 96 -22.03 -5.84 8.97
CA THR A 96 -23.35 -6.00 9.60
C THR A 96 -24.45 -5.51 8.66
N TRP A 97 -25.44 -6.36 8.46
CA TRP A 97 -26.60 -6.09 7.61
C TRP A 97 -27.86 -6.01 8.46
N SER A 98 -28.70 -5.01 8.19
CA SER A 98 -30.07 -4.96 8.67
C SER A 98 -31.02 -5.09 7.49
N THR A 99 -31.89 -6.06 7.56
CA THR A 99 -33.01 -6.24 6.63
C THR A 99 -34.31 -5.86 7.34
N GLY A 100 -35.41 -5.74 6.63
CA GLY A 100 -36.71 -5.49 7.27
C GLY A 100 -37.18 -6.61 8.22
N ARG A 101 -36.48 -7.76 8.25
CA ARG A 101 -36.89 -8.98 8.97
C ARG A 101 -35.86 -9.48 9.97
N GLY A 102 -34.58 -9.03 9.91
CA GLY A 102 -33.55 -9.51 10.80
C GLY A 102 -32.18 -8.86 10.58
N TRP A 103 -31.19 -9.31 11.36
CA TRP A 103 -29.82 -8.83 11.34
C TRP A 103 -28.86 -9.97 11.03
N LEU A 104 -27.90 -9.71 10.13
CA LEU A 104 -26.86 -10.65 9.72
C LEU A 104 -25.50 -10.03 9.94
N VAL A 105 -24.57 -10.81 10.47
CA VAL A 105 -23.14 -10.47 10.54
C VAL A 105 -22.38 -11.40 9.61
N VAL A 106 -21.60 -10.83 8.70
CA VAL A 106 -20.69 -11.57 7.82
C VAL A 106 -19.26 -11.24 8.25
N ARG A 107 -18.45 -12.28 8.53
CA ARG A 107 -17.00 -12.16 8.77
C ARG A 107 -16.24 -12.86 7.68
N GLU A 108 -15.12 -12.26 7.28
CA GLU A 108 -14.32 -12.77 6.17
C GLU A 108 -12.85 -12.44 6.33
N ALA A 109 -11.99 -13.38 5.94
CA ALA A 109 -10.54 -13.20 5.91
C ALA A 109 -9.88 -14.13 4.89
N LEU A 110 -8.75 -13.69 4.35
CA LEU A 110 -7.71 -14.57 3.84
C LEU A 110 -7.03 -15.23 5.05
N VAL A 111 -7.02 -16.57 5.09
CA VAL A 111 -6.62 -17.33 6.29
C VAL A 111 -5.11 -17.40 6.41
N ILE A 112 -4.61 -16.96 7.55
CA ILE A 112 -3.20 -16.98 7.91
C ILE A 112 -3.05 -17.39 9.39
N GLY A 113 -1.95 -18.08 9.71
CA GLY A 113 -1.61 -18.47 11.08
C GLY A 113 -1.77 -19.96 11.37
N PRO A 114 -1.39 -20.41 12.58
CA PRO A 114 -0.89 -19.59 13.69
C PRO A 114 0.51 -19.04 13.44
N TRP A 115 0.84 -17.94 14.13
CA TRP A 115 2.20 -17.42 14.11
C TRP A 115 3.19 -18.47 14.63
N ARG A 116 4.30 -18.68 13.92
CA ARG A 116 5.36 -19.58 14.33
C ARG A 116 6.65 -18.81 14.45
N GLU A 117 7.17 -18.66 15.68
CA GLU A 117 8.55 -18.26 15.88
C GLU A 117 9.46 -19.44 15.55
N GLU A 118 10.24 -19.34 14.49
CA GLU A 118 11.38 -20.21 14.30
C GLU A 118 12.62 -19.54 14.90
N PRO A 119 13.35 -20.22 15.82
CA PRO A 119 14.63 -19.72 16.30
C PRO A 119 15.63 -19.76 15.15
N GLY A 120 15.97 -18.60 14.59
CA GLY A 120 16.92 -18.45 13.49
C GLY A 120 17.95 -17.37 13.77
N ASP A 121 19.01 -17.36 12.99
CA ASP A 121 19.93 -16.23 12.92
C ASP A 121 19.11 -14.99 12.48
N PRO A 122 19.11 -13.87 13.21
CA PRO A 122 18.35 -12.66 12.84
C PRO A 122 18.72 -12.09 11.46
N HIS A 123 19.75 -12.61 10.82
CA HIS A 123 20.19 -12.23 9.48
C HIS A 123 19.87 -13.28 8.41
N VAL A 124 19.22 -14.37 8.76
CA VAL A 124 18.77 -15.41 7.83
C VAL A 124 17.27 -15.52 7.95
N ARG A 125 16.58 -15.17 6.86
CA ARG A 125 15.13 -15.27 6.79
C ARG A 125 14.68 -16.72 6.95
N SER A 126 13.76 -16.95 7.88
CA SER A 126 13.03 -18.21 7.97
C SER A 126 12.02 -18.29 6.80
N PRO A 127 11.85 -19.44 6.15
CA PRO A 127 10.80 -19.61 5.14
C PRO A 127 9.43 -19.44 5.81
N THR A 128 8.77 -18.29 5.57
CA THR A 128 7.46 -17.95 6.18
C THR A 128 6.28 -18.36 5.32
N ASP A 129 6.49 -19.23 4.33
CA ASP A 129 5.44 -19.72 3.44
C ASP A 129 4.41 -20.62 4.13
N SER A 130 4.74 -21.09 5.34
CA SER A 130 3.89 -22.02 6.11
C SER A 130 2.71 -21.39 6.84
N ASP A 131 2.60 -20.06 6.88
CA ASP A 131 1.56 -19.39 7.67
C ASP A 131 0.28 -19.16 6.88
N ALA A 132 0.35 -18.94 5.56
CA ALA A 132 -0.82 -18.78 4.70
C ALA A 132 -1.44 -20.13 4.35
N GLU A 133 -2.76 -20.25 4.52
CA GLU A 133 -3.48 -21.47 4.15
C GLU A 133 -4.03 -21.44 2.72
N HIS A 134 -3.77 -20.37 1.97
CA HIS A 134 -4.21 -20.19 0.59
C HIS A 134 -5.72 -20.39 0.40
N MET A 135 -6.49 -19.75 1.26
CA MET A 135 -7.94 -19.76 1.22
C MET A 135 -8.56 -18.47 1.74
N LEU A 136 -9.70 -18.11 1.17
CA LEU A 136 -10.57 -17.06 1.65
C LEU A 136 -11.81 -17.71 2.29
N VAL A 137 -12.03 -17.43 3.57
CA VAL A 137 -13.16 -17.95 4.36
C VAL A 137 -14.13 -16.83 4.66
N ARG A 138 -15.43 -17.13 4.49
CA ARG A 138 -16.55 -16.24 4.78
C ARG A 138 -17.59 -16.96 5.61
N THR A 139 -17.96 -16.38 6.76
CA THR A 139 -19.02 -16.88 7.63
C THR A 139 -20.15 -15.86 7.69
N ALA A 140 -21.38 -16.35 7.85
CA ALA A 140 -22.56 -15.52 8.04
C ALA A 140 -23.36 -16.04 9.25
N GLU A 141 -23.79 -15.15 10.14
CA GLU A 141 -24.56 -15.49 11.33
C GLU A 141 -25.79 -14.58 11.46
N CYS A 142 -26.98 -15.17 11.55
CA CYS A 142 -28.22 -14.43 11.80
C CYS A 142 -28.33 -14.16 13.30
N VAL A 143 -28.06 -12.93 13.72
CA VAL A 143 -28.04 -12.54 15.14
C VAL A 143 -29.41 -12.15 15.69
N GLN A 144 -30.38 -11.87 14.80
CA GLN A 144 -31.76 -11.57 15.20
C GLN A 144 -32.71 -11.78 14.03
N GLY A 145 -33.90 -12.37 14.28
CA GLY A 145 -34.98 -12.51 13.33
C GLY A 145 -34.71 -13.54 12.23
N GLU A 146 -34.95 -13.19 10.99
CA GLU A 146 -34.63 -14.03 9.83
C GLU A 146 -34.07 -13.21 8.68
N VAL A 147 -33.07 -13.74 7.94
CA VAL A 147 -32.42 -13.08 6.83
C VAL A 147 -32.23 -14.04 5.67
N ASP A 148 -32.63 -13.62 4.47
CA ASP A 148 -32.32 -14.34 3.24
C ASP A 148 -30.84 -14.13 2.88
N LEU A 149 -30.04 -15.19 2.90
CA LEU A 149 -28.65 -15.21 2.48
C LEU A 149 -28.54 -15.70 1.03
N ARG A 150 -27.69 -15.06 0.23
CA ARG A 150 -27.39 -15.47 -1.15
C ARG A 150 -25.90 -15.67 -1.35
N LEU A 151 -25.56 -16.76 -2.01
CA LEU A 151 -24.25 -17.02 -2.57
C LEU A 151 -24.33 -16.87 -4.08
N VAL A 152 -23.44 -16.08 -4.68
CA VAL A 152 -23.24 -15.97 -6.13
C VAL A 152 -21.75 -15.91 -6.41
N VAL A 153 -21.22 -16.86 -7.17
CA VAL A 153 -19.83 -16.85 -7.62
C VAL A 153 -19.79 -16.83 -9.15
N ASN A 154 -19.37 -15.74 -9.71
CA ASN A 154 -19.11 -15.55 -11.13
C ASN A 154 -17.60 -15.57 -11.33
N LEU A 155 -17.05 -16.75 -11.54
CA LEU A 155 -15.60 -16.94 -11.74
C LEU A 155 -15.24 -16.56 -13.17
N ILE A 156 -14.41 -15.54 -13.33
CA ILE A 156 -13.84 -15.15 -14.61
C ILE A 156 -12.38 -14.81 -14.36
N ALA A 157 -11.51 -15.74 -14.74
CA ALA A 157 -10.08 -15.68 -14.49
C ALA A 157 -9.33 -14.91 -15.59
N ASP A 158 -8.01 -14.80 -15.42
CA ASP A 158 -7.10 -14.15 -16.35
C ASP A 158 -7.60 -12.76 -16.78
N TYR A 159 -7.83 -11.91 -15.76
CA TYR A 159 -8.33 -10.54 -15.94
C TYR A 159 -9.63 -10.45 -16.78
N GLY A 160 -10.54 -11.40 -16.59
CA GLY A 160 -11.83 -11.39 -17.29
C GLY A 160 -11.82 -12.10 -18.65
N SER A 161 -10.70 -12.68 -19.08
CA SER A 161 -10.57 -13.33 -20.39
C SER A 161 -10.92 -14.82 -20.38
N ASP A 162 -10.73 -15.53 -19.25
CA ASP A 162 -10.99 -16.97 -19.12
C ASP A 162 -12.22 -17.23 -18.25
N ARG A 163 -13.11 -18.12 -18.70
CA ARG A 163 -14.35 -18.51 -18.03
C ARG A 163 -14.32 -19.99 -17.65
N PRO A 164 -13.62 -20.38 -16.58
CA PRO A 164 -13.52 -21.76 -16.15
C PRO A 164 -14.89 -22.35 -15.84
N GLU A 165 -15.08 -23.62 -16.20
CA GLU A 165 -16.31 -24.33 -15.88
C GLU A 165 -16.23 -24.95 -14.47
N TRP A 166 -17.30 -24.80 -13.70
CA TRP A 166 -17.45 -25.44 -12.40
C TRP A 166 -17.92 -26.88 -12.54
N SER A 167 -17.23 -27.78 -11.85
CA SER A 167 -17.68 -29.16 -11.59
C SER A 167 -18.26 -29.23 -10.17
N LEU A 168 -19.58 -29.46 -10.07
CA LEU A 168 -20.27 -29.53 -8.78
C LEU A 168 -20.36 -30.98 -8.32
N ALA A 169 -19.95 -31.25 -7.08
CA ALA A 169 -20.06 -32.55 -6.44
C ALA A 169 -21.53 -33.00 -6.26
N ALA A 170 -21.78 -34.30 -6.14
CA ALA A 170 -23.13 -34.85 -6.07
C ALA A 170 -23.92 -34.39 -4.82
N ASP A 171 -23.22 -34.12 -3.70
CA ASP A 171 -23.78 -33.58 -2.47
C ASP A 171 -24.05 -32.08 -2.54
N ARG A 172 -23.57 -31.39 -3.60
CA ARG A 172 -23.75 -29.96 -3.86
C ARG A 172 -23.12 -29.03 -2.83
N HIS A 173 -22.15 -29.51 -2.03
CA HIS A 173 -21.44 -28.73 -1.03
C HIS A 173 -20.00 -28.40 -1.42
N LEU A 174 -19.48 -29.01 -2.48
CA LEU A 174 -18.14 -28.77 -3.06
C LEU A 174 -18.25 -28.53 -4.56
N ALA A 175 -17.59 -27.48 -5.04
CA ALA A 175 -17.42 -27.20 -6.46
C ALA A 175 -15.93 -27.00 -6.77
N GLU A 176 -15.50 -27.48 -7.95
CA GLU A 176 -14.11 -27.35 -8.41
C GLU A 176 -14.09 -26.70 -9.79
N ALA A 177 -13.10 -25.84 -10.02
CA ALA A 177 -12.78 -25.25 -11.33
C ALA A 177 -11.27 -25.20 -11.55
N ARG A 178 -10.85 -25.07 -12.80
CA ARG A 178 -9.44 -24.87 -13.18
C ARG A 178 -9.31 -23.63 -14.04
N ALA A 179 -8.44 -22.71 -13.63
CA ALA A 179 -8.03 -21.53 -14.37
C ALA A 179 -6.54 -21.72 -14.73
N GLY A 180 -6.25 -22.11 -15.96
CA GLY A 180 -4.92 -22.56 -16.34
C GLY A 180 -4.44 -23.73 -15.47
N GLU A 181 -3.31 -23.54 -14.76
CA GLU A 181 -2.78 -24.53 -13.81
C GLU A 181 -3.40 -24.42 -12.42
N LEU A 182 -4.07 -23.31 -12.12
CA LEU A 182 -4.68 -23.04 -10.82
C LEU A 182 -5.92 -23.91 -10.62
N ARG A 183 -5.96 -24.68 -9.52
CA ARG A 183 -7.12 -25.44 -9.08
C ARG A 183 -7.85 -24.69 -7.99
N LEU A 184 -9.10 -24.34 -8.25
CA LEU A 184 -9.97 -23.65 -7.32
C LEU A 184 -11.00 -24.62 -6.75
N ARG A 185 -11.20 -24.61 -5.42
CA ARG A 185 -12.19 -25.43 -4.71
C ARG A 185 -13.02 -24.53 -3.83
N LEU A 186 -14.32 -24.51 -4.09
CA LEU A 186 -15.27 -23.75 -3.28
C LEU A 186 -16.16 -24.72 -2.49
N ALA A 187 -16.18 -24.58 -1.17
CA ALA A 187 -17.04 -25.35 -0.29
C ALA A 187 -18.03 -24.43 0.42
N SER A 188 -19.23 -24.96 0.69
CA SER A 188 -20.28 -24.28 1.45
C SER A 188 -21.21 -25.32 2.10
N ASP A 189 -21.78 -24.99 3.25
CA ASP A 189 -22.90 -25.73 3.86
C ASP A 189 -24.22 -25.53 3.11
N LEU A 190 -24.28 -24.55 2.19
CA LEU A 190 -25.44 -24.30 1.34
C LEU A 190 -25.49 -25.29 0.18
N ASN A 191 -26.74 -25.67 -0.21
CA ASN A 191 -26.95 -26.45 -1.42
C ASN A 191 -26.72 -25.60 -2.68
N MET A 192 -25.54 -25.73 -3.30
CA MET A 192 -25.16 -25.00 -4.49
C MET A 192 -25.82 -25.55 -5.76
N GLY A 193 -26.03 -24.67 -6.73
CA GLY A 193 -26.46 -24.98 -8.08
C GLY A 193 -25.67 -24.21 -9.11
N LEU A 194 -25.79 -24.60 -10.38
CA LEU A 194 -25.20 -23.91 -11.50
C LEU A 194 -26.27 -23.17 -12.30
N GLU A 195 -26.13 -21.85 -12.46
CA GLU A 195 -26.96 -21.01 -13.32
C GLU A 195 -26.04 -20.25 -14.30
N ALA A 196 -26.05 -20.59 -15.58
CA ALA A 196 -25.20 -19.99 -16.61
C ALA A 196 -23.70 -19.92 -16.20
N ASN A 197 -23.15 -21.07 -15.75
CA ASN A 197 -21.78 -21.23 -15.23
C ASN A 197 -21.47 -20.44 -13.94
N ARG A 198 -22.46 -19.86 -13.28
CA ARG A 198 -22.31 -19.25 -11.94
C ARG A 198 -22.71 -20.26 -10.88
N LEU A 199 -21.94 -20.34 -9.80
CA LEU A 199 -22.39 -21.04 -8.59
C LEU A 199 -23.37 -20.14 -7.85
N VAL A 200 -24.54 -20.69 -7.51
CA VAL A 200 -25.58 -19.98 -6.78
C VAL A 200 -26.13 -20.83 -5.66
N ALA A 201 -26.43 -20.18 -4.53
CA ALA A 201 -27.22 -20.78 -3.45
C ALA A 201 -28.08 -19.72 -2.77
N ARG A 202 -29.20 -20.14 -2.16
CA ARG A 202 -30.07 -19.28 -1.38
C ARG A 202 -30.55 -20.05 -0.15
N HIS A 203 -30.52 -19.38 0.99
CA HIS A 203 -31.05 -19.96 2.22
C HIS A 203 -31.56 -18.84 3.13
N THR A 204 -32.64 -19.08 3.85
CA THR A 204 -33.13 -18.16 4.88
C THR A 204 -32.58 -18.61 6.22
N LEU A 205 -31.67 -17.84 6.79
CA LEU A 205 -31.15 -18.04 8.14
C LEU A 205 -32.10 -17.44 9.17
N ARG A 206 -32.36 -18.17 10.25
CA ARG A 206 -33.09 -17.70 11.43
C ARG A 206 -32.12 -17.32 12.54
N GLU A 207 -32.65 -16.65 13.56
CA GLU A 207 -31.87 -16.27 14.75
C GLU A 207 -31.07 -17.44 15.31
N GLY A 208 -29.75 -17.27 15.48
CA GLY A 208 -28.82 -18.30 15.94
C GLY A 208 -28.34 -19.27 14.85
N GLU A 209 -28.91 -19.23 13.64
CA GLU A 209 -28.41 -20.03 12.51
C GLU A 209 -27.24 -19.33 11.81
N SER A 210 -26.33 -20.12 11.31
CA SER A 210 -25.10 -19.67 10.63
C SER A 210 -24.89 -20.41 9.31
N SER A 211 -23.99 -19.89 8.48
CA SER A 211 -23.60 -20.49 7.22
C SER A 211 -22.15 -20.14 6.87
N VAL A 212 -21.53 -20.94 6.01
CA VAL A 212 -20.14 -20.77 5.57
C VAL A 212 -20.00 -20.88 4.05
N CYS A 213 -19.04 -20.14 3.51
CA CYS A 213 -18.54 -20.34 2.17
C CYS A 213 -17.04 -20.07 2.15
N ALA A 214 -16.25 -20.98 1.58
CA ALA A 214 -14.79 -20.87 1.53
C ALA A 214 -14.26 -21.25 0.14
N LEU A 215 -13.31 -20.46 -0.36
CA LEU A 215 -12.59 -20.71 -1.61
C LEU A 215 -11.12 -21.00 -1.29
N ALA A 216 -10.61 -22.15 -1.73
CA ALA A 216 -9.20 -22.54 -1.58
C ALA A 216 -8.53 -22.76 -2.94
N TRP A 217 -7.25 -22.39 -3.01
CA TRP A 217 -6.38 -22.61 -4.19
C TRP A 217 -5.08 -23.34 -3.82
N GLY A 218 -4.84 -23.59 -2.52
CA GLY A 218 -3.75 -24.41 -2.00
C GLY A 218 -4.12 -25.88 -1.87
N GLU A 219 -3.30 -26.65 -1.14
CA GLU A 219 -3.55 -28.07 -0.87
C GLU A 219 -4.64 -28.30 0.19
N GLY A 220 -4.81 -27.36 1.12
CA GLY A 220 -5.79 -27.42 2.21
C GLY A 220 -7.24 -27.50 1.69
N ALA A 221 -8.08 -28.34 2.30
CA ALA A 221 -9.50 -28.43 1.97
C ALA A 221 -10.25 -27.20 2.52
N PRO A 222 -11.08 -26.51 1.71
CA PRO A 222 -11.92 -25.44 2.20
C PRO A 222 -12.97 -26.00 3.20
N PRO A 223 -13.23 -25.32 4.34
CA PRO A 223 -14.24 -25.77 5.30
C PRO A 223 -15.64 -25.61 4.71
N ALA A 224 -16.47 -26.64 4.87
CA ALA A 224 -17.91 -26.62 4.61
C ALA A 224 -18.74 -26.68 5.91
N ASP A 225 -18.08 -26.53 7.05
CA ASP A 225 -18.64 -26.54 8.39
C ASP A 225 -18.34 -25.21 9.08
N PHE A 226 -19.34 -24.61 9.72
CA PHE A 226 -19.23 -23.29 10.32
C PHE A 226 -18.22 -23.24 11.47
N ASP A 227 -18.18 -24.28 12.34
CA ASP A 227 -17.27 -24.28 13.48
C ASP A 227 -15.80 -24.40 13.03
N LEU A 228 -15.53 -25.18 11.98
CA LEU A 228 -14.20 -25.25 11.37
C LEU A 228 -13.82 -23.93 10.71
N ALA A 229 -14.74 -23.29 10.01
CA ALA A 229 -14.49 -21.99 9.38
C ALA A 229 -14.24 -20.90 10.44
N LYS A 230 -15.05 -20.91 11.51
CA LYS A 230 -14.88 -19.98 12.63
C LYS A 230 -13.53 -20.18 13.31
N ALA A 231 -13.10 -21.43 13.55
CA ALA A 231 -11.79 -21.71 14.13
C ALA A 231 -10.63 -21.15 13.30
N LYS A 232 -10.75 -21.17 11.94
CA LYS A 232 -9.76 -20.57 11.04
C LYS A 232 -9.76 -19.04 11.13
N LEU A 233 -10.93 -18.41 11.22
CA LEU A 233 -11.02 -16.97 11.41
C LEU A 233 -10.48 -16.56 12.79
N ASP A 234 -10.78 -17.30 13.85
CA ASP A 234 -10.28 -17.06 15.21
C ASP A 234 -8.73 -17.16 15.24
N ALA A 235 -8.13 -18.18 14.59
CA ALA A 235 -6.67 -18.30 14.46
C ALA A 235 -6.06 -17.16 13.65
N THR A 236 -6.72 -16.70 12.59
CA THR A 236 -6.30 -15.54 11.80
C THR A 236 -6.36 -14.25 12.61
N GLU A 237 -7.39 -14.07 13.43
CA GLU A 237 -7.49 -12.94 14.35
C GLU A 237 -6.34 -12.95 15.38
N GLU A 238 -6.02 -14.12 15.95
CA GLU A 238 -4.90 -14.29 16.90
C GLU A 238 -3.56 -13.94 16.22
N TYR A 239 -3.28 -14.47 15.01
CA TYR A 239 -2.09 -14.15 14.24
C TYR A 239 -1.86 -12.64 14.08
N TRP A 240 -2.88 -11.90 13.65
CA TRP A 240 -2.76 -10.45 13.45
C TRP A 240 -2.56 -9.69 14.76
N ARG A 241 -3.23 -10.10 15.84
CA ARG A 241 -3.04 -9.46 17.16
C ARG A 241 -1.65 -9.73 17.73
N GLU A 242 -1.17 -10.97 17.67
CA GLU A 242 0.17 -11.34 18.12
C GLU A 242 1.25 -10.57 17.35
N TRP A 243 1.07 -10.43 16.02
CA TRP A 243 1.97 -9.61 15.24
C TRP A 243 1.95 -8.14 15.68
N LEU A 244 0.76 -7.57 15.86
CA LEU A 244 0.59 -6.16 16.25
C LEU A 244 1.12 -5.88 17.66
N GLU A 245 1.04 -6.84 18.59
CA GLU A 245 1.55 -6.73 19.97
C GLU A 245 3.08 -6.62 20.05
N ARG A 246 3.80 -6.99 19.00
CA ARG A 246 5.26 -6.80 18.91
C ARG A 246 5.63 -5.33 18.74
N GLY A 247 4.72 -4.54 18.19
CA GLY A 247 4.91 -3.11 17.96
C GLY A 247 4.73 -2.28 19.23
N SER A 248 5.41 -1.13 19.24
CA SER A 248 5.26 -0.11 20.29
C SER A 248 4.35 1.01 19.79
N PHE A 249 3.11 1.02 20.23
CA PHE A 249 2.14 2.03 19.84
C PHE A 249 1.91 3.02 20.99
N PRO A 250 1.99 4.34 20.74
CA PRO A 250 1.80 5.35 21.76
C PRO A 250 0.37 5.30 22.34
N ASP A 251 0.24 5.66 23.62
CA ASP A 251 -1.07 5.89 24.24
C ASP A 251 -1.59 7.27 23.80
N HIS A 252 -2.27 7.27 22.66
CA HIS A 252 -2.75 8.49 21.99
C HIS A 252 -4.06 8.18 21.24
N PRO A 253 -5.00 9.15 21.10
CA PRO A 253 -6.24 8.98 20.34
C PRO A 253 -6.02 8.49 18.90
N TRP A 254 -4.90 8.81 18.28
CA TRP A 254 -4.55 8.41 16.92
C TRP A 254 -3.92 7.02 16.81
N ARG A 255 -3.78 6.29 17.91
CA ARG A 255 -3.24 4.93 17.93
C ARG A 255 -3.91 4.00 16.92
N ILE A 256 -5.24 4.14 16.74
CA ILE A 256 -6.00 3.32 15.81
C ILE A 256 -5.57 3.50 14.35
N HIS A 257 -5.19 4.73 13.96
CA HIS A 257 -4.68 5.00 12.61
C HIS A 257 -3.29 4.38 12.41
N LEU A 258 -2.42 4.44 13.42
CA LEU A 258 -1.11 3.79 13.39
C LEU A 258 -1.25 2.26 13.27
N GLN A 259 -2.12 1.65 14.07
CA GLN A 259 -2.36 0.21 14.03
C GLN A 259 -2.94 -0.24 12.68
N ARG A 260 -3.92 0.49 12.13
CA ARG A 260 -4.50 0.18 10.82
C ARG A 260 -3.46 0.31 9.71
N SER A 261 -2.63 1.36 9.72
CA SER A 261 -1.58 1.54 8.73
C SER A 261 -0.50 0.46 8.83
N ALA A 262 -0.08 0.09 10.04
CA ALA A 262 0.86 -1.01 10.24
C ALA A 262 0.33 -2.34 9.70
N LEU A 263 -0.93 -2.70 10.01
CA LEU A 263 -1.59 -3.90 9.50
C LEU A 263 -1.76 -3.88 7.97
N THR A 264 -1.98 -2.71 7.39
CA THR A 264 -2.06 -2.55 5.92
C THR A 264 -0.70 -2.80 5.29
N LEU A 265 0.38 -2.19 5.81
CA LEU A 265 1.75 -2.39 5.32
C LEU A 265 2.19 -3.85 5.45
N LYS A 266 1.92 -4.50 6.59
CA LYS A 266 2.18 -5.94 6.75
C LYS A 266 1.39 -6.76 5.74
N GLY A 267 0.11 -6.43 5.52
CA GLY A 267 -0.74 -7.11 4.54
C GLY A 267 -0.28 -6.91 3.09
N LEU A 268 0.48 -5.86 2.78
CA LEU A 268 1.07 -5.61 1.46
C LEU A 268 2.48 -6.23 1.31
N THR A 269 3.02 -6.85 2.35
CA THR A 269 4.31 -7.55 2.30
C THR A 269 4.11 -8.98 1.81
N PHE A 270 4.85 -9.35 0.77
CA PHE A 270 4.88 -10.72 0.26
C PHE A 270 5.81 -11.58 1.13
N ALA A 271 5.23 -12.32 2.05
CA ALA A 271 5.96 -13.09 3.05
C ALA A 271 7.04 -14.02 2.47
N PRO A 272 6.83 -14.73 1.33
CA PRO A 272 7.85 -15.63 0.77
C PRO A 272 9.19 -14.97 0.40
N THR A 273 9.22 -13.67 0.11
CA THR A 273 10.46 -12.97 -0.27
C THR A 273 10.81 -11.78 0.60
N GLY A 274 9.86 -11.25 1.37
CA GLY A 274 10.01 -9.98 2.09
C GLY A 274 9.80 -8.74 1.21
N ALA A 275 9.41 -8.92 -0.06
CA ALA A 275 9.04 -7.82 -0.95
C ALA A 275 7.76 -7.14 -0.48
N THR A 276 7.63 -5.83 -0.68
CA THR A 276 6.39 -5.10 -0.38
C THR A 276 5.83 -4.50 -1.67
N VAL A 277 4.58 -4.84 -2.01
CA VAL A 277 3.90 -4.23 -3.17
C VAL A 277 3.51 -2.79 -2.88
N ALA A 278 3.61 -1.92 -3.88
CA ALA A 278 3.21 -0.52 -3.74
C ALA A 278 1.70 -0.38 -3.48
N ALA A 279 0.88 -1.24 -4.11
CA ALA A 279 -0.55 -1.41 -3.80
C ALA A 279 -1.03 -2.81 -4.20
N ALA A 280 -2.21 -3.21 -3.69
CA ALA A 280 -2.81 -4.51 -4.01
C ALA A 280 -3.48 -4.55 -5.38
N THR A 281 -3.62 -3.41 -6.07
CA THR A 281 -4.35 -3.27 -7.33
C THR A 281 -3.48 -2.84 -8.49
N THR A 282 -4.03 -2.98 -9.67
CA THR A 282 -3.54 -2.35 -10.89
C THR A 282 -4.60 -1.41 -11.46
N SER A 283 -4.16 -0.38 -12.16
CA SER A 283 -4.95 0.42 -13.11
C SER A 283 -6.19 1.11 -12.54
N LEU A 284 -6.24 1.35 -11.24
CA LEU A 284 -7.18 2.31 -10.69
C LEU A 284 -6.70 3.73 -11.05
N PRO A 285 -7.59 4.60 -11.56
CA PRO A 285 -7.16 5.86 -12.18
C PRO A 285 -6.77 6.94 -11.17
N GLU A 286 -5.70 7.69 -11.48
CA GLU A 286 -5.37 8.97 -10.82
C GLU A 286 -6.39 10.07 -11.19
N THR A 287 -7.07 9.90 -12.33
CA THR A 287 -8.17 10.76 -12.77
C THR A 287 -9.23 9.92 -13.46
N PRO A 288 -10.50 9.92 -13.03
CA PRO A 288 -11.57 9.17 -13.68
C PRO A 288 -11.67 9.51 -15.18
N GLY A 289 -11.70 8.47 -16.03
CA GLY A 289 -11.66 8.59 -17.48
C GLY A 289 -10.29 8.95 -18.06
N GLY A 290 -9.24 9.05 -17.22
CA GLY A 290 -7.87 9.40 -17.61
C GLY A 290 -7.02 8.20 -18.03
N GLU A 291 -5.78 8.49 -18.47
CA GLU A 291 -4.83 7.49 -18.97
C GLU A 291 -3.75 7.09 -17.93
N ARG A 292 -3.68 7.77 -16.78
CA ARG A 292 -2.71 7.51 -15.70
C ARG A 292 -3.21 6.35 -14.82
N ASN A 293 -3.04 5.13 -15.34
CA ASN A 293 -3.55 3.88 -14.76
C ASN A 293 -2.41 2.87 -14.74
N TRP A 294 -1.76 2.65 -13.57
CA TRP A 294 -0.49 1.92 -13.47
C TRP A 294 -0.65 0.61 -12.70
N ASP A 295 0.23 -0.36 -12.96
CA ASP A 295 0.28 -1.59 -12.15
C ASP A 295 1.23 -1.42 -10.96
N TYR A 296 0.68 -1.46 -9.74
CA TYR A 296 1.40 -1.26 -8.48
C TYR A 296 1.63 -2.55 -7.68
N ARG A 297 1.40 -3.71 -8.28
CA ARG A 297 1.59 -5.00 -7.63
C ARG A 297 3.04 -5.48 -7.63
N TYR A 298 3.97 -4.55 -7.75
CA TYR A 298 5.44 -4.75 -7.76
C TYR A 298 6.10 -4.03 -6.59
N THR A 299 7.37 -4.33 -6.38
CA THR A 299 8.19 -3.75 -5.31
C THR A 299 9.08 -2.66 -5.86
N TRP A 300 8.85 -1.41 -5.48
CA TRP A 300 9.80 -0.32 -5.64
C TRP A 300 10.79 -0.33 -4.48
N ILE A 301 12.09 -0.27 -4.78
CA ILE A 301 13.13 -0.23 -3.74
C ILE A 301 12.98 1.01 -2.85
N ARG A 302 12.65 2.17 -3.44
CA ARG A 302 12.38 3.41 -2.72
C ARG A 302 11.21 3.27 -1.73
N ASP A 303 10.06 2.83 -2.21
CA ASP A 303 8.82 2.75 -1.44
C ASP A 303 8.94 1.73 -0.29
N ALA A 304 9.50 0.58 -0.60
CA ALA A 304 9.77 -0.45 0.39
C ALA A 304 10.81 0.02 1.43
N SER A 305 11.87 0.74 1.02
CA SER A 305 12.83 1.32 1.94
C SER A 305 12.19 2.33 2.90
N PHE A 306 11.33 3.19 2.39
CA PHE A 306 10.58 4.11 3.24
C PHE A 306 9.54 3.41 4.11
N THR A 307 8.96 2.28 3.68
CA THR A 307 8.08 1.45 4.51
C THR A 307 8.79 0.99 5.78
N LEU A 308 10.09 0.68 5.69
CA LEU A 308 10.89 0.30 6.85
C LEU A 308 11.00 1.43 7.87
N TRP A 309 11.01 2.71 7.46
CA TRP A 309 10.97 3.83 8.40
C TRP A 309 9.72 3.79 9.26
N GLY A 310 8.55 3.64 8.63
CA GLY A 310 7.28 3.60 9.35
C GLY A 310 7.20 2.42 10.33
N LEU A 311 7.62 1.24 9.90
CA LEU A 311 7.61 0.05 10.74
C LEU A 311 8.65 0.13 11.88
N HIS A 312 9.85 0.67 11.60
CA HIS A 312 10.89 0.90 12.62
C HIS A 312 10.41 1.85 13.72
N VAL A 313 9.74 2.96 13.37
CA VAL A 313 9.14 3.90 14.33
C VAL A 313 8.18 3.20 15.29
N LEU A 314 7.52 2.14 14.83
CA LEU A 314 6.60 1.34 15.63
C LEU A 314 7.27 0.12 16.30
N GLY A 315 8.59 -0.05 16.17
CA GLY A 315 9.34 -1.18 16.72
C GLY A 315 9.07 -2.52 16.02
N LEU A 316 8.60 -2.50 14.78
CA LEU A 316 8.31 -3.67 13.94
C LEU A 316 9.48 -3.91 12.97
N ASP A 317 10.61 -4.38 13.51
CA ASP A 317 11.88 -4.44 12.76
C ASP A 317 12.10 -5.75 11.98
N ALA A 318 11.29 -6.79 12.21
CA ALA A 318 11.45 -8.08 11.52
C ALA A 318 11.24 -7.93 10.01
N GLU A 319 10.29 -7.13 9.58
CA GLU A 319 9.99 -6.83 8.18
C GLU A 319 11.15 -6.12 7.48
N ALA A 320 11.93 -5.33 8.23
CA ALA A 320 13.13 -4.67 7.71
C ALA A 320 14.21 -5.69 7.34
N LEU A 321 14.41 -6.71 8.16
CA LEU A 321 15.36 -7.79 7.89
C LEU A 321 14.94 -8.61 6.65
N ASP A 322 13.66 -8.93 6.53
CA ASP A 322 13.11 -9.65 5.38
C ASP A 322 13.33 -8.87 4.07
N PHE A 323 13.03 -7.57 4.08
CA PHE A 323 13.26 -6.74 2.91
C PHE A 323 14.76 -6.59 2.58
N MET A 324 15.63 -6.41 3.57
CA MET A 324 17.08 -6.36 3.32
C MET A 324 17.60 -7.67 2.71
N ALA A 325 17.07 -8.82 3.16
CA ALA A 325 17.38 -10.13 2.56
C ALA A 325 16.88 -10.21 1.11
N PHE A 326 15.67 -9.71 0.82
CA PHE A 326 15.15 -9.59 -0.55
C PHE A 326 16.09 -8.76 -1.43
N VAL A 327 16.50 -7.56 -0.99
CA VAL A 327 17.42 -6.71 -1.73
C VAL A 327 18.77 -7.40 -1.95
N ALA A 328 19.34 -8.01 -0.91
CA ALA A 328 20.64 -8.68 -0.98
C ALA A 328 20.65 -9.88 -1.93
N THR A 329 19.51 -10.57 -2.07
CA THR A 329 19.39 -11.77 -2.94
C THR A 329 18.94 -11.45 -4.36
N THR A 330 18.16 -10.37 -4.53
CA THR A 330 17.53 -10.01 -5.82
C THR A 330 18.33 -8.96 -6.58
N CYS A 331 18.81 -7.93 -5.88
CA CYS A 331 19.46 -6.80 -6.53
C CYS A 331 20.89 -7.14 -6.92
N ARG A 332 21.25 -6.81 -8.16
CA ARG A 332 22.66 -6.83 -8.58
C ARG A 332 23.32 -5.55 -8.06
N PRO A 333 24.35 -5.68 -7.23
CA PRO A 333 24.98 -4.52 -6.59
C PRO A 333 25.44 -3.43 -7.57
N GLU A 334 25.88 -3.85 -8.77
CA GLU A 334 26.45 -2.95 -9.78
C GLU A 334 25.38 -2.16 -10.53
N ARG A 335 24.11 -2.59 -10.50
CA ARG A 335 23.01 -1.94 -11.19
C ARG A 335 21.68 -2.16 -10.47
N LEU A 336 21.39 -1.30 -9.52
CA LEU A 336 20.12 -1.31 -8.82
C LEU A 336 19.02 -0.84 -9.78
N GLN A 337 17.97 -1.67 -9.97
CA GLN A 337 16.74 -1.25 -10.65
C GLN A 337 15.83 -0.55 -9.65
N ILE A 338 14.94 0.28 -10.15
CA ILE A 338 14.00 1.02 -9.30
C ILE A 338 12.92 0.11 -8.72
N MET A 339 12.54 -0.93 -9.48
CA MET A 339 11.50 -1.89 -9.09
C MET A 339 11.83 -3.31 -9.55
N TYR A 340 11.20 -4.26 -8.89
CA TYR A 340 11.30 -5.70 -9.14
C TYR A 340 9.94 -6.36 -8.98
N GLY A 341 9.75 -7.51 -9.61
CA GLY A 341 8.66 -8.42 -9.26
C GLY A 341 8.81 -8.91 -7.82
N ILE A 342 7.72 -9.31 -7.18
CA ILE A 342 7.72 -9.76 -5.78
C ILE A 342 8.46 -11.08 -5.57
N GLY A 343 8.69 -11.86 -6.62
CA GLY A 343 9.57 -13.03 -6.62
C GLY A 343 11.03 -12.73 -6.99
N GLY A 344 11.38 -11.46 -7.22
CA GLY A 344 12.69 -11.01 -7.66
C GLY A 344 12.84 -10.90 -9.18
N GLU A 345 11.75 -10.88 -9.92
CA GLU A 345 11.77 -10.74 -11.37
C GLU A 345 12.30 -9.36 -11.80
N HIS A 346 13.26 -9.34 -12.73
CA HIS A 346 13.89 -8.13 -13.25
C HIS A 346 13.20 -7.53 -14.48
N HIS A 347 12.38 -8.33 -15.17
CA HIS A 347 11.72 -7.92 -16.40
C HIS A 347 10.21 -7.85 -16.17
N LEU A 348 9.66 -6.65 -16.25
CA LEU A 348 8.26 -6.34 -15.94
C LEU A 348 7.60 -5.64 -17.14
N PRO A 349 7.47 -6.32 -18.29
CA PRO A 349 6.98 -5.69 -19.51
C PRO A 349 5.56 -5.18 -19.32
N GLU A 350 5.35 -3.89 -19.62
CA GLU A 350 4.02 -3.29 -19.62
C GLU A 350 3.23 -3.76 -20.83
N SER A 351 1.96 -4.11 -20.62
CA SER A 351 1.00 -4.42 -21.67
C SER A 351 -0.39 -3.93 -21.29
N THR A 352 -1.27 -3.76 -22.28
CA THR A 352 -2.64 -3.31 -22.10
C THR A 352 -3.62 -4.46 -22.20
N LEU A 353 -4.70 -4.38 -21.44
CA LEU A 353 -5.83 -5.31 -21.44
C LEU A 353 -7.05 -4.62 -22.09
N ASP A 354 -7.02 -4.53 -23.42
CA ASP A 354 -7.99 -3.74 -24.22
C ASP A 354 -9.44 -4.26 -24.12
N HIS A 355 -9.65 -5.45 -23.57
CA HIS A 355 -10.98 -6.04 -23.38
C HIS A 355 -11.66 -5.59 -22.09
N LEU A 356 -10.95 -4.88 -21.19
CA LEU A 356 -11.50 -4.32 -19.96
C LEU A 356 -11.82 -2.84 -20.14
N SER A 357 -12.97 -2.41 -19.60
CA SER A 357 -13.39 -1.00 -19.64
C SER A 357 -12.52 -0.08 -18.78
N GLY A 358 -11.88 -0.62 -17.75
CA GLY A 358 -11.28 0.13 -16.66
C GLY A 358 -12.32 0.63 -15.65
N TYR A 359 -11.87 1.00 -14.46
CA TYR A 359 -12.70 1.58 -13.41
C TYR A 359 -13.31 2.91 -13.90
N GLU A 360 -14.65 3.01 -13.89
CA GLU A 360 -15.39 4.18 -14.42
C GLU A 360 -14.94 4.58 -15.84
N ASP A 361 -14.77 3.59 -16.71
CA ASP A 361 -14.35 3.75 -18.12
C ASP A 361 -12.93 4.38 -18.26
N SER A 362 -12.05 4.19 -17.28
CA SER A 362 -10.69 4.69 -17.28
C SER A 362 -9.74 3.70 -17.97
N ALA A 363 -9.42 3.97 -19.22
CA ALA A 363 -8.55 3.15 -20.04
C ALA A 363 -7.23 3.90 -20.36
N PRO A 364 -6.14 3.14 -20.61
CA PRO A 364 -6.03 1.69 -20.71
C PRO A 364 -5.91 1.02 -19.34
N VAL A 365 -6.35 -0.24 -19.23
CA VAL A 365 -5.98 -1.13 -18.13
C VAL A 365 -4.62 -1.74 -18.44
N ARG A 366 -3.66 -1.63 -17.52
CA ARG A 366 -2.28 -2.09 -17.70
C ARG A 366 -1.92 -3.21 -16.74
N ILE A 367 -1.04 -4.09 -17.18
CA ILE A 367 -0.28 -5.03 -16.37
C ILE A 367 1.18 -4.91 -16.72
N GLY A 368 2.08 -5.18 -15.77
CA GLY A 368 3.48 -4.81 -15.92
C GLY A 368 3.68 -3.29 -15.72
N ASN A 369 4.94 -2.83 -15.74
CA ASN A 369 5.23 -1.41 -15.57
C ASN A 369 6.50 -1.03 -16.33
N ALA A 370 6.36 -0.14 -17.33
CA ALA A 370 7.46 0.29 -18.19
C ALA A 370 8.56 1.07 -17.44
N ALA A 371 8.24 1.63 -16.27
CA ALA A 371 9.22 2.36 -15.46
C ALA A 371 10.34 1.45 -14.94
N HIS A 372 10.20 0.10 -14.98
CA HIS A 372 11.26 -0.83 -14.58
C HIS A 372 12.58 -0.63 -15.36
N THR A 373 12.53 0.01 -16.51
CA THR A 373 13.72 0.32 -17.32
C THR A 373 14.26 1.73 -17.10
N GLN A 374 13.54 2.59 -16.36
CA GLN A 374 13.96 3.95 -16.08
C GLN A 374 15.19 4.00 -15.18
N ARG A 375 15.88 5.14 -15.24
CA ARG A 375 16.94 5.47 -14.32
C ARG A 375 16.43 6.51 -13.33
N GLN A 376 16.47 6.17 -12.04
CA GLN A 376 16.11 7.04 -10.93
C GLN A 376 17.22 6.98 -9.88
N ASN A 377 17.92 8.10 -9.71
CA ASN A 377 19.13 8.13 -8.89
C ASN A 377 18.83 8.20 -7.38
N ASP A 378 17.56 8.42 -6.99
CA ASP A 378 17.09 8.47 -5.61
C ASP A 378 17.10 7.09 -4.92
N VAL A 379 17.03 6.00 -5.68
CA VAL A 379 16.95 4.62 -5.16
C VAL A 379 18.10 4.27 -4.23
N TYR A 380 19.31 4.75 -4.52
CA TYR A 380 20.50 4.48 -3.69
C TYR A 380 20.38 5.10 -2.31
N GLY A 381 19.91 6.35 -2.25
CA GLY A 381 19.71 7.06 -0.97
C GLY A 381 18.60 6.45 -0.14
N ALA A 382 17.48 6.08 -0.75
CA ALA A 382 16.37 5.44 -0.07
C ALA A 382 16.82 4.14 0.61
N LEU A 383 17.53 3.27 -0.13
CA LEU A 383 18.07 2.03 0.41
C LEU A 383 19.05 2.26 1.57
N LEU A 384 20.03 3.15 1.36
CA LEU A 384 21.08 3.36 2.37
C LEU A 384 20.58 4.07 3.62
N ASP A 385 19.57 4.93 3.50
CA ASP A 385 18.94 5.53 4.67
C ASP A 385 18.16 4.51 5.50
N ALA A 386 17.43 3.59 4.86
CA ALA A 386 16.76 2.49 5.55
C ALA A 386 17.75 1.57 6.28
N VAL A 387 18.85 1.20 5.62
CA VAL A 387 19.94 0.41 6.22
C VAL A 387 20.56 1.16 7.42
N TYR A 388 20.85 2.45 7.25
CA TYR A 388 21.43 3.27 8.30
C TYR A 388 20.52 3.35 9.53
N ILE A 389 19.24 3.63 9.34
CA ILE A 389 18.25 3.75 10.43
C ILE A 389 18.16 2.42 11.20
N HIS A 390 18.06 1.30 10.50
CA HIS A 390 17.98 -0.02 11.13
C HIS A 390 19.25 -0.37 11.94
N LEU A 391 20.44 -0.03 11.43
CA LEU A 391 21.70 -0.36 12.09
C LEU A 391 22.13 0.65 13.16
N LYS A 392 21.53 1.84 13.19
CA LYS A 392 21.91 2.95 14.05
C LYS A 392 21.89 2.60 15.55
N ALA A 393 20.91 1.81 15.98
CA ALA A 393 20.79 1.41 17.38
C ALA A 393 22.00 0.58 17.90
N HIS A 394 22.70 -0.11 16.99
CA HIS A 394 23.80 -1.00 17.31
C HIS A 394 25.16 -0.45 16.86
N GLU A 395 25.21 0.58 16.04
CA GLU A 395 26.41 1.18 15.43
C GLU A 395 27.37 0.11 14.86
N ARG A 396 26.80 -0.96 14.32
CA ARG A 396 27.54 -2.10 13.78
C ARG A 396 26.94 -2.55 12.46
N VAL A 397 27.78 -2.69 11.45
CA VAL A 397 27.38 -3.18 10.11
C VAL A 397 27.75 -4.66 9.97
N PRO A 398 26.78 -5.57 9.78
CA PRO A 398 27.05 -6.97 9.52
C PRO A 398 27.86 -7.17 8.22
N GLU A 399 28.76 -8.16 8.22
CA GLU A 399 29.56 -8.50 7.04
C GLU A 399 28.71 -8.83 5.80
N LEU A 400 27.57 -9.45 6.01
CA LEU A 400 26.64 -9.84 4.93
C LEU A 400 26.07 -8.62 4.19
N ILE A 401 25.83 -7.50 4.88
CA ILE A 401 25.21 -6.29 4.31
C ILE A 401 26.27 -5.38 3.66
N TRP A 402 27.53 -5.45 4.09
CA TRP A 402 28.57 -4.54 3.64
C TRP A 402 28.80 -4.49 2.12
N PRO A 403 28.82 -5.62 1.38
CA PRO A 403 28.89 -5.57 -0.09
C PRO A 403 27.77 -4.78 -0.75
N MET A 404 26.54 -4.89 -0.21
CA MET A 404 25.39 -4.13 -0.70
C MET A 404 25.56 -2.62 -0.43
N VAL A 405 26.02 -2.26 0.77
CA VAL A 405 26.29 -0.85 1.14
C VAL A 405 27.33 -0.24 0.20
N THR A 406 28.47 -0.92 0.03
CA THR A 406 29.57 -0.40 -0.83
C THR A 406 29.14 -0.28 -2.29
N ALA A 407 28.35 -1.21 -2.79
CA ALA A 407 27.84 -1.16 -4.15
C ALA A 407 26.80 -0.04 -4.36
N ALA A 408 25.90 0.16 -3.41
CA ALA A 408 24.90 1.23 -3.48
C ALA A 408 25.55 2.62 -3.40
N VAL A 409 26.55 2.81 -2.51
CA VAL A 409 27.33 4.05 -2.45
C VAL A 409 28.09 4.28 -3.75
N GLY A 410 28.77 3.24 -4.29
CA GLY A 410 29.50 3.31 -5.55
C GLY A 410 28.57 3.69 -6.72
N GLY A 411 27.37 3.11 -6.78
CA GLY A 411 26.36 3.47 -7.77
C GLY A 411 25.95 4.94 -7.67
N ALA A 412 25.68 5.44 -6.46
CA ALA A 412 25.37 6.86 -6.26
C ALA A 412 26.54 7.78 -6.65
N GLU A 413 27.79 7.40 -6.29
CA GLU A 413 29.01 8.15 -6.63
C GLU A 413 29.21 8.25 -8.15
N GLU A 414 28.86 7.20 -8.91
CA GLU A 414 28.95 7.18 -10.37
C GLU A 414 27.91 8.07 -11.05
N VAL A 415 26.66 8.07 -10.54
CA VAL A 415 25.51 8.62 -11.28
C VAL A 415 25.05 10.01 -10.82
N TRP A 416 25.50 10.53 -9.69
CA TRP A 416 24.93 11.76 -9.13
C TRP A 416 25.09 13.00 -10.04
N ARG A 417 26.07 13.02 -10.96
CA ARG A 417 26.28 14.11 -11.94
C ARG A 417 25.40 13.97 -13.17
N GLU A 418 24.74 12.84 -13.34
CA GLU A 418 23.92 12.57 -14.50
C GLU A 418 22.45 12.98 -14.26
N PRO A 419 21.67 13.33 -15.30
CA PRO A 419 20.25 13.52 -15.21
C PRO A 419 19.52 12.17 -15.12
N ASP A 420 18.29 12.19 -14.61
CA ASP A 420 17.42 11.00 -14.47
C ASP A 420 15.94 11.35 -14.71
N GLN A 421 15.02 10.39 -14.46
CA GLN A 421 13.58 10.61 -14.57
C GLN A 421 12.94 11.13 -13.28
N GLY A 422 13.70 11.22 -12.18
CA GLY A 422 13.21 11.68 -10.88
C GLY A 422 12.26 10.71 -10.18
N ILE A 423 11.90 11.05 -8.97
CA ILE A 423 11.06 10.22 -8.07
C ILE A 423 9.65 9.98 -8.64
N TRP A 424 9.13 10.88 -9.48
CA TRP A 424 7.78 10.80 -10.04
C TRP A 424 7.70 10.08 -11.39
N GLU A 425 8.79 9.43 -11.81
CA GLU A 425 8.82 8.58 -13.01
C GLU A 425 8.47 9.31 -14.30
N ALA A 426 8.94 10.58 -14.42
CA ALA A 426 8.66 11.41 -15.57
C ALA A 426 8.94 10.66 -16.89
N ARG A 427 8.01 10.77 -17.84
CA ARG A 427 8.12 10.14 -19.17
C ARG A 427 8.79 11.05 -20.21
N GLY A 428 9.13 12.29 -19.79
CA GLY A 428 9.88 13.26 -20.58
C GLY A 428 11.40 13.00 -20.61
N GLU A 429 12.15 13.99 -21.13
CA GLU A 429 13.62 13.94 -21.14
C GLU A 429 14.18 13.98 -19.70
N PRO A 430 15.25 13.22 -19.40
CA PRO A 430 15.90 13.22 -18.10
C PRO A 430 16.34 14.62 -17.66
N LYS A 431 16.17 14.95 -16.38
CA LYS A 431 16.51 16.23 -15.76
C LYS A 431 17.44 16.06 -14.56
N HIS A 432 18.08 17.15 -14.14
CA HIS A 432 18.81 17.21 -12.87
C HIS A 432 17.86 17.53 -11.73
N TYR A 433 17.03 16.54 -11.32
CA TYR A 433 16.09 16.71 -10.22
C TYR A 433 16.82 16.92 -8.89
N VAL A 434 16.39 17.92 -8.12
CA VAL A 434 16.97 18.23 -6.80
C VAL A 434 16.76 17.07 -5.82
N SER A 435 15.59 16.42 -5.86
CA SER A 435 15.31 15.24 -5.03
C SER A 435 16.26 14.07 -5.33
N SER A 436 16.58 13.82 -6.60
CA SER A 436 17.54 12.76 -6.99
C SER A 436 18.94 13.05 -6.49
N LYS A 437 19.40 14.33 -6.63
CA LYS A 437 20.69 14.76 -6.09
C LYS A 437 20.72 14.67 -4.56
N LEU A 438 19.62 15.09 -3.90
CA LEU A 438 19.45 14.98 -2.45
C LEU A 438 19.61 13.52 -1.98
N MET A 439 18.99 12.57 -2.67
CA MET A 439 19.08 11.16 -2.28
C MET A 439 20.45 10.57 -2.62
N CYS A 440 21.14 11.02 -3.66
CA CYS A 440 22.56 10.68 -3.85
C CYS A 440 23.43 11.21 -2.70
N TRP A 441 23.17 12.44 -2.23
CA TRP A 441 23.82 12.95 -1.01
C TRP A 441 23.54 12.06 0.20
N VAL A 442 22.29 11.63 0.40
CA VAL A 442 21.91 10.69 1.49
C VAL A 442 22.75 9.42 1.39
N ALA A 443 22.88 8.84 0.19
CA ALA A 443 23.66 7.62 -0.01
C ALA A 443 25.11 7.78 0.46
N LEU A 444 25.77 8.88 0.09
CA LEU A 444 27.16 9.16 0.45
C LEU A 444 27.31 9.49 1.96
N ASP A 445 26.41 10.31 2.54
CA ASP A 445 26.42 10.64 3.98
C ASP A 445 26.22 9.40 4.84
N ARG A 446 25.18 8.58 4.52
CA ARG A 446 24.91 7.34 5.27
C ARG A 446 26.03 6.33 5.07
N GLY A 447 26.54 6.19 3.84
CA GLY A 447 27.69 5.35 3.53
C GLY A 447 28.92 5.73 4.35
N ALA A 448 29.26 7.01 4.45
CA ALA A 448 30.37 7.51 5.26
C ALA A 448 30.23 7.14 6.75
N ARG A 449 29.01 7.28 7.32
CA ARG A 449 28.72 6.89 8.71
C ARG A 449 28.84 5.38 8.93
N LEU A 450 28.31 4.57 8.00
CA LEU A 450 28.40 3.11 8.06
C LEU A 450 29.86 2.63 7.94
N ALA A 451 30.67 3.27 7.09
CA ALA A 451 32.10 2.99 6.98
C ALA A 451 32.84 3.35 8.28
N ALA A 452 32.48 4.46 8.93
CA ALA A 452 33.05 4.84 10.22
C ALA A 452 32.74 3.82 11.32
N TRP A 453 31.54 3.23 11.36
CA TRP A 453 31.19 2.14 12.31
C TRP A 453 32.00 0.84 12.07
N ARG A 454 32.61 0.71 10.89
CA ARG A 454 33.50 -0.42 10.53
C ARG A 454 34.98 -0.10 10.68
N ASP A 455 35.35 1.09 11.20
CA ASP A 455 36.74 1.59 11.27
C ASP A 455 37.41 1.77 9.88
N GLU A 456 36.65 1.84 8.79
CA GLU A 456 37.13 2.07 7.43
C GLU A 456 37.31 3.57 7.14
N ARG A 457 38.24 4.22 7.83
CA ARG A 457 38.39 5.68 7.88
C ARG A 457 38.64 6.33 6.53
N GLU A 458 39.53 5.77 5.70
CA GLU A 458 39.82 6.34 4.36
C GLU A 458 38.58 6.34 3.47
N LEU A 459 37.75 5.30 3.57
CA LEU A 459 36.51 5.18 2.84
C LEU A 459 35.46 6.16 3.35
N ALA A 460 35.33 6.29 4.68
CA ALA A 460 34.43 7.25 5.31
C ALA A 460 34.77 8.70 4.92
N GLU A 461 36.06 9.09 4.94
CA GLU A 461 36.52 10.42 4.55
C GLU A 461 36.26 10.71 3.07
N ARG A 462 36.51 9.74 2.19
CA ARG A 462 36.24 9.88 0.74
C ARG A 462 34.76 10.09 0.47
N TRP A 463 33.89 9.27 1.04
CA TRP A 463 32.44 9.38 0.83
C TRP A 463 31.87 10.67 1.44
N ALA A 464 32.37 11.09 2.60
CA ALA A 464 31.98 12.37 3.19
C ALA A 464 32.38 13.56 2.29
N ALA A 465 33.57 13.53 1.68
CA ALA A 465 34.00 14.56 0.75
C ALA A 465 33.10 14.63 -0.49
N THR A 466 32.71 13.47 -1.07
CA THR A 466 31.76 13.42 -2.18
C THR A 466 30.37 13.92 -1.76
N ALA A 467 29.91 13.61 -0.56
CA ALA A 467 28.66 14.15 -0.03
C ALA A 467 28.70 15.68 0.09
N ASP A 468 29.82 16.25 0.53
CA ASP A 468 30.01 17.72 0.59
C ASP A 468 30.01 18.35 -0.81
N GLU A 469 30.59 17.69 -1.84
CA GLU A 469 30.49 18.13 -3.23
C GLU A 469 29.03 18.17 -3.72
N ILE A 470 28.26 17.09 -3.48
CA ILE A 470 26.85 17.02 -3.88
C ILE A 470 26.05 18.11 -3.16
N ARG A 471 26.29 18.32 -1.86
CA ARG A 471 25.63 19.39 -1.11
C ARG A 471 25.92 20.77 -1.70
N ALA A 472 27.18 21.04 -2.06
CA ALA A 472 27.57 22.31 -2.65
C ALA A 472 26.89 22.52 -4.01
N ASP A 473 26.84 21.48 -4.86
CA ASP A 473 26.18 21.50 -6.16
C ASP A 473 24.66 21.78 -6.05
N ILE A 474 23.96 21.11 -5.11
CA ILE A 474 22.55 21.36 -4.85
C ILE A 474 22.34 22.82 -4.40
N LEU A 475 23.18 23.33 -3.51
CA LEU A 475 23.04 24.69 -3.00
C LEU A 475 23.37 25.77 -4.06
N GLU A 476 24.23 25.47 -5.03
CA GLU A 476 24.57 26.37 -6.12
C GLU A 476 23.49 26.36 -7.21
N HIS A 477 22.99 25.20 -7.62
CA HIS A 477 22.11 25.04 -8.78
C HIS A 477 20.66 24.73 -8.43
N GLY A 478 20.39 24.09 -7.29
CA GLY A 478 19.09 23.61 -6.87
C GLY A 478 18.27 24.60 -6.04
N VAL A 479 18.82 25.80 -5.72
CA VAL A 479 18.14 26.85 -4.97
C VAL A 479 17.80 28.00 -5.91
N SER A 480 16.53 28.44 -5.91
CA SER A 480 16.07 29.59 -6.70
C SER A 480 16.54 30.93 -6.11
N GLU A 481 16.37 32.03 -6.85
CA GLU A 481 16.64 33.38 -6.36
C GLU A 481 15.78 33.74 -5.12
N ARG A 482 14.64 33.06 -4.92
CA ARG A 482 13.78 33.17 -3.75
C ARG A 482 14.35 32.48 -2.49
N GLY A 483 15.46 31.77 -2.61
CA GLY A 483 16.02 30.94 -1.54
C GLY A 483 15.25 29.64 -1.28
N VAL A 484 14.52 29.13 -2.26
CA VAL A 484 13.68 27.94 -2.19
C VAL A 484 14.26 26.83 -3.04
N LEU A 485 14.28 25.61 -2.56
CA LEU A 485 14.64 24.44 -3.36
C LEU A 485 13.62 24.26 -4.48
N ARG A 486 14.14 24.07 -5.70
CA ARG A 486 13.36 23.92 -6.94
C ARG A 486 13.22 22.45 -7.34
N GLN A 487 12.37 22.16 -8.32
CA GLN A 487 12.14 20.81 -8.82
C GLN A 487 13.42 20.24 -9.48
N HIS A 488 13.97 20.92 -10.48
CA HIS A 488 15.21 20.58 -11.16
C HIS A 488 16.01 21.84 -11.53
N TYR A 489 17.25 21.71 -11.93
CA TYR A 489 18.18 22.83 -12.12
C TYR A 489 17.72 23.86 -13.17
N ASP A 490 16.89 23.47 -14.13
CA ASP A 490 16.47 24.33 -15.24
C ASP A 490 15.10 24.99 -15.05
N THR A 491 14.51 24.96 -13.83
CA THR A 491 13.19 25.55 -13.53
C THR A 491 13.16 26.20 -12.16
N ASP A 492 12.23 27.11 -11.93
CA ASP A 492 11.89 27.62 -10.60
C ASP A 492 10.61 27.01 -10.02
N ALA A 493 10.02 26.00 -10.72
CA ALA A 493 8.85 25.28 -10.24
C ALA A 493 9.15 24.56 -8.92
N LEU A 494 8.13 24.50 -8.07
CA LEU A 494 8.18 23.75 -6.82
C LEU A 494 7.87 22.27 -7.04
N ASP A 495 8.41 21.43 -6.16
CA ASP A 495 8.16 19.99 -6.14
C ASP A 495 8.08 19.50 -4.69
N ALA A 496 7.03 18.73 -4.38
CA ALA A 496 6.82 18.22 -3.03
C ALA A 496 7.89 17.21 -2.59
N SER A 497 8.64 16.59 -3.51
CA SER A 497 9.72 15.66 -3.16
C SER A 497 10.85 16.31 -2.35
N VAL A 498 11.06 17.62 -2.48
CA VAL A 498 12.07 18.33 -1.69
C VAL A 498 11.67 18.49 -0.21
N LEU A 499 10.42 18.14 0.18
CA LEU A 499 10.02 17.98 1.58
C LEU A 499 10.79 16.87 2.29
N LEU A 500 11.45 15.99 1.55
CA LEU A 500 12.38 15.01 2.13
C LEU A 500 13.63 15.68 2.72
N ALA A 501 14.04 16.86 2.27
CA ALA A 501 15.27 17.50 2.73
C ALA A 501 15.35 17.71 4.26
N PRO A 502 14.32 18.22 4.96
CA PRO A 502 14.33 18.25 6.42
C PRO A 502 14.33 16.85 7.05
N LEU A 503 13.63 15.87 6.46
CA LEU A 503 13.48 14.53 7.02
C LEU A 503 14.79 13.75 7.00
N VAL A 504 15.59 13.89 5.94
CA VAL A 504 16.91 13.26 5.82
C VAL A 504 18.05 14.08 6.44
N ARG A 505 17.74 15.23 7.06
CA ARG A 505 18.72 16.13 7.70
C ARG A 505 19.78 16.68 6.72
N PHE A 506 19.34 17.09 5.54
CA PHE A 506 20.22 17.68 4.52
C PHE A 506 20.85 18.98 4.97
N LEU A 507 20.06 19.84 5.61
CA LEU A 507 20.48 21.09 6.24
C LEU A 507 20.02 21.14 7.68
N PRO A 508 20.60 22.01 8.53
CA PRO A 508 20.10 22.27 9.89
C PRO A 508 18.63 22.71 9.87
N PRO A 509 17.83 22.35 10.89
CA PRO A 509 16.41 22.67 10.94
C PRO A 509 16.10 24.18 10.93
N ASP A 510 17.05 25.00 11.36
CA ASP A 510 16.99 26.47 11.39
C ASP A 510 17.52 27.14 10.11
N ASP A 511 17.90 26.38 9.10
CA ASP A 511 18.34 26.93 7.80
C ASP A 511 17.17 27.64 7.11
N GLU A 512 17.38 28.93 6.76
CA GLU A 512 16.35 29.79 6.18
C GLU A 512 15.82 29.24 4.84
N ARG A 513 16.65 28.58 4.04
CA ARG A 513 16.26 27.99 2.75
C ARG A 513 15.32 26.81 2.94
N LEU A 514 15.61 25.96 3.94
CA LEU A 514 14.78 24.82 4.29
C LEU A 514 13.40 25.30 4.74
N ARG A 515 13.37 26.27 5.66
CA ARG A 515 12.13 26.87 6.13
C ARG A 515 11.34 27.53 5.00
N ALA A 516 11.99 28.33 4.15
CA ALA A 516 11.37 28.98 3.01
C ALA A 516 10.76 27.94 2.04
N THR A 517 11.47 26.83 1.77
CA THR A 517 11.00 25.75 0.89
C THR A 517 9.72 25.10 1.44
N VAL A 518 9.72 24.69 2.71
CA VAL A 518 8.57 24.02 3.31
C VAL A 518 7.35 24.94 3.33
N LEU A 519 7.53 26.22 3.66
CA LEU A 519 6.44 27.20 3.68
C LEU A 519 5.93 27.54 2.28
N ALA A 520 6.81 27.65 1.28
CA ALA A 520 6.40 27.86 -0.11
C ALA A 520 5.56 26.68 -0.64
N ILE A 521 5.93 25.44 -0.36
CA ILE A 521 5.15 24.25 -0.72
C ILE A 521 3.79 24.27 -0.01
N ALA A 522 3.77 24.60 1.28
CA ALA A 522 2.52 24.70 2.05
C ALA A 522 1.56 25.74 1.49
N GLU A 523 2.07 26.85 0.92
CA GLU A 523 1.26 27.93 0.38
C GLU A 523 0.91 27.71 -1.10
N GLU A 524 1.88 27.28 -1.94
CA GLU A 524 1.75 27.31 -3.39
C GLU A 524 1.36 25.94 -4.00
N LEU A 525 1.72 24.80 -3.36
CA LEU A 525 1.34 23.45 -3.86
C LEU A 525 0.15 22.84 -3.11
N THR A 526 -0.57 23.58 -2.26
CA THR A 526 -1.69 23.04 -1.49
C THR A 526 -3.01 23.46 -2.10
N GLU A 527 -3.87 22.47 -2.41
CA GLU A 527 -5.25 22.66 -2.84
C GLU A 527 -6.21 21.96 -1.87
N GLY A 528 -7.24 22.66 -1.41
CA GLY A 528 -8.17 22.08 -0.45
C GLY A 528 -7.50 21.54 0.84
N GLY A 529 -6.25 21.90 1.14
CA GLY A 529 -5.46 21.40 2.27
C GLY A 529 -4.76 20.07 2.00
N LEU A 530 -4.67 19.66 0.75
CA LEU A 530 -3.93 18.51 0.25
C LEU A 530 -2.82 18.99 -0.70
N VAL A 531 -1.70 18.30 -0.76
CA VAL A 531 -0.50 18.71 -1.48
C VAL A 531 -0.39 18.01 -2.83
N LEU A 532 -0.19 18.78 -3.88
CA LEU A 532 0.17 18.30 -5.22
C LEU A 532 1.64 17.83 -5.25
N ARG A 533 1.98 16.90 -6.13
CA ARG A 533 3.38 16.54 -6.42
C ARG A 533 4.14 17.77 -6.93
N TYR A 534 3.57 18.43 -7.92
CA TYR A 534 3.99 19.66 -8.60
C TYR A 534 2.76 20.25 -9.31
N ARG A 535 2.90 21.41 -9.91
CA ARG A 535 1.86 21.94 -10.80
C ARG A 535 2.09 21.43 -12.21
N VAL A 536 1.12 20.70 -12.76
CA VAL A 536 1.20 20.11 -14.10
C VAL A 536 1.33 21.17 -15.20
N GLU A 537 0.85 22.40 -14.95
CA GLU A 537 0.99 23.53 -15.89
C GLU A 537 2.41 24.09 -15.94
N GLU A 538 3.23 23.82 -14.93
CA GLU A 538 4.61 24.30 -14.78
C GLU A 538 5.65 23.22 -15.06
N THR A 539 5.21 21.95 -15.21
CA THR A 539 6.09 20.78 -15.30
C THR A 539 5.76 19.96 -16.55
N ASP A 540 6.76 19.72 -17.39
CA ASP A 540 6.66 18.78 -18.50
C ASP A 540 7.11 17.39 -18.02
N ASP A 541 6.17 16.55 -17.61
CA ASP A 541 6.37 15.16 -17.20
C ASP A 541 6.19 14.14 -18.34
N GLY A 542 5.85 14.61 -19.54
CA GLY A 542 5.61 13.80 -20.72
C GLY A 542 4.23 13.10 -20.73
N LEU A 543 3.29 13.49 -19.85
CA LEU A 543 1.94 12.96 -19.75
C LEU A 543 0.91 14.08 -19.92
N HIS A 544 -0.32 13.70 -20.32
CA HIS A 544 -1.41 14.64 -20.48
C HIS A 544 -2.45 14.47 -19.36
N GLY A 545 -3.23 15.55 -19.11
CA GLY A 545 -4.33 15.54 -18.16
C GLY A 545 -4.00 16.19 -16.81
N ALA A 546 -5.04 16.31 -15.98
CA ALA A 546 -4.92 16.71 -14.57
C ALA A 546 -4.67 15.46 -13.72
N GLU A 547 -4.17 15.67 -12.52
CA GLU A 547 -4.06 14.62 -11.49
C GLU A 547 -4.64 15.13 -10.17
N GLY A 548 -4.92 14.21 -9.24
CA GLY A 548 -5.32 14.53 -7.88
C GLY A 548 -4.15 15.04 -7.04
N THR A 549 -4.42 15.27 -5.76
CA THR A 549 -3.36 15.57 -4.80
C THR A 549 -2.75 14.28 -4.29
N PHE A 550 -1.43 14.20 -4.31
CA PHE A 550 -0.72 13.00 -3.90
C PHE A 550 -0.66 12.90 -2.37
N THR A 551 -1.35 11.90 -1.80
CA THR A 551 -1.62 11.83 -0.35
C THR A 551 -0.34 11.78 0.49
N ILE A 552 0.69 11.09 0.01
CA ILE A 552 1.99 11.02 0.68
C ILE A 552 2.64 12.40 0.83
N CYS A 553 2.55 13.27 -0.19
CA CYS A 553 3.11 14.62 -0.14
C CYS A 553 2.49 15.44 0.98
N SER A 554 1.18 15.24 1.22
CA SER A 554 0.46 15.87 2.33
C SER A 554 0.99 15.41 3.70
N PHE A 555 1.27 14.13 3.88
CA PHE A 555 1.89 13.61 5.11
C PHE A 555 3.37 14.01 5.24
N TRP A 556 4.13 14.10 4.14
CA TRP A 556 5.49 14.66 4.17
C TRP A 556 5.49 16.12 4.63
N LEU A 557 4.50 16.90 4.18
CA LEU A 557 4.37 18.30 4.64
C LEU A 557 4.11 18.36 6.16
N VAL A 558 3.30 17.46 6.74
CA VAL A 558 3.14 17.38 8.20
C VAL A 558 4.48 17.18 8.89
N SER A 559 5.25 16.17 8.44
CA SER A 559 6.55 15.86 9.01
C SER A 559 7.54 17.01 8.84
N ALA A 560 7.59 17.64 7.65
CA ALA A 560 8.47 18.75 7.36
C ALA A 560 8.13 20.01 8.18
N LEU A 561 6.85 20.31 8.38
CA LEU A 561 6.39 21.40 9.25
C LEU A 561 6.81 21.17 10.72
N SER A 562 6.70 19.93 11.22
CA SER A 562 7.21 19.56 12.54
C SER A 562 8.71 19.81 12.66
N GLU A 563 9.50 19.38 11.66
CA GLU A 563 10.95 19.52 11.63
C GLU A 563 11.44 20.98 11.61
N ILE A 564 10.72 21.89 10.95
CA ILE A 564 11.03 23.34 10.97
C ILE A 564 10.41 24.09 12.14
N GLY A 565 9.77 23.40 13.10
CA GLY A 565 9.19 23.96 14.32
C GLY A 565 7.78 24.54 14.16
N GLU A 566 7.11 24.37 13.01
CA GLU A 566 5.72 24.80 12.77
C GLU A 566 4.69 23.80 13.32
N ARG A 567 4.86 23.39 14.58
CA ARG A 567 4.13 22.30 15.27
C ARG A 567 2.61 22.46 15.22
N ARG A 568 2.08 23.70 15.32
CA ARG A 568 0.63 23.93 15.28
C ARG A 568 0.06 23.65 13.88
N GLN A 569 0.79 24.04 12.84
CA GLN A 569 0.38 23.79 11.46
C GLN A 569 0.48 22.29 11.14
N ALA A 570 1.56 21.63 11.56
CA ALA A 570 1.76 20.19 11.43
C ALA A 570 0.60 19.41 12.07
N ARG A 571 0.26 19.71 13.32
CA ARG A 571 -0.86 19.07 14.02
C ARG A 571 -2.19 19.28 13.31
N HIS A 572 -2.52 20.51 12.95
CA HIS A 572 -3.79 20.83 12.29
C HIS A 572 -3.92 20.12 10.94
N LEU A 573 -2.85 20.11 10.15
CA LEU A 573 -2.83 19.39 8.88
C LEU A 573 -2.98 17.87 9.10
N CYS A 574 -2.26 17.29 10.08
CA CYS A 574 -2.37 15.88 10.42
C CYS A 574 -3.80 15.48 10.81
N GLU A 575 -4.45 16.23 11.73
CA GLU A 575 -5.85 16.02 12.11
C GLU A 575 -6.77 16.02 10.89
N ARG A 576 -6.55 16.94 9.97
CA ARG A 576 -7.34 17.02 8.75
C ARG A 576 -7.11 15.82 7.84
N LEU A 577 -5.86 15.40 7.63
CA LEU A 577 -5.52 14.26 6.80
C LEU A 577 -6.09 12.95 7.34
N LEU A 578 -6.10 12.77 8.67
CA LEU A 578 -6.71 11.59 9.29
C LEU A 578 -8.23 11.50 9.04
N ASN A 579 -8.92 12.63 8.81
CA ASN A 579 -10.35 12.65 8.47
C ASN A 579 -10.62 12.28 6.99
N PHE A 580 -9.61 12.24 6.13
CA PHE A 580 -9.76 11.77 4.75
C PHE A 580 -9.66 10.25 4.62
N ALA A 581 -9.34 9.52 5.69
CA ALA A 581 -9.37 8.06 5.66
C ALA A 581 -10.70 7.53 5.13
N GLY A 582 -10.65 6.49 4.33
CA GLY A 582 -11.85 5.73 3.94
C GLY A 582 -12.58 5.18 5.17
N PRO A 583 -13.83 4.69 5.03
CA PRO A 583 -14.64 4.21 6.15
C PRO A 583 -13.99 3.12 6.99
N LEU A 584 -13.02 2.42 6.42
CA LEU A 584 -12.25 1.33 7.05
C LEU A 584 -10.83 1.76 7.48
N GLY A 585 -10.51 3.06 7.44
CA GLY A 585 -9.22 3.59 7.84
C GLY A 585 -8.10 3.36 6.81
N LEU A 586 -8.46 3.13 5.55
CA LEU A 586 -7.53 2.89 4.44
C LEU A 586 -7.43 4.12 3.53
N TYR A 587 -6.30 4.20 2.81
CA TYR A 587 -6.02 5.27 1.86
C TYR A 587 -5.62 4.71 0.50
N ALA A 588 -6.08 5.39 -0.57
CA ALA A 588 -5.54 5.26 -1.91
C ALA A 588 -4.31 6.17 -2.10
N GLU A 589 -3.81 6.20 -3.31
CA GLU A 589 -2.67 7.00 -3.74
C GLU A 589 -2.96 8.49 -3.66
N GLU A 590 -4.08 8.91 -4.22
CA GLU A 590 -4.47 10.30 -4.38
C GLU A 590 -5.86 10.58 -3.80
N ILE A 591 -6.12 11.85 -3.57
CA ILE A 591 -7.42 12.35 -3.14
C ILE A 591 -7.76 13.59 -3.98
N GLU A 592 -8.93 13.60 -4.59
CA GLU A 592 -9.46 14.78 -5.27
C GLU A 592 -9.84 15.85 -4.22
N PRO A 593 -9.24 17.05 -4.25
CA PRO A 593 -9.33 18.00 -3.13
C PRO A 593 -10.73 18.62 -2.92
N ARG A 594 -11.58 18.61 -3.93
CA ARG A 594 -12.92 19.23 -3.87
C ARG A 594 -13.99 18.29 -3.35
N THR A 595 -13.89 17.02 -3.70
CA THR A 595 -14.89 15.98 -3.39
C THR A 595 -14.45 15.04 -2.28
N ALA A 596 -13.16 15.03 -1.92
CA ALA A 596 -12.52 14.04 -1.04
C ALA A 596 -12.63 12.61 -1.59
N THR A 597 -12.76 12.45 -2.89
CA THR A 597 -12.78 11.13 -3.55
C THR A 597 -11.37 10.57 -3.63
N HIS A 598 -11.21 9.32 -3.21
CA HIS A 598 -9.94 8.59 -3.35
C HIS A 598 -9.75 8.16 -4.80
N LEU A 599 -8.53 8.32 -5.29
CA LEU A 599 -8.09 8.04 -6.65
C LEU A 599 -6.81 7.21 -6.62
N GLY A 600 -6.47 6.57 -7.75
CA GLY A 600 -5.30 5.74 -7.89
C GLY A 600 -5.39 4.39 -7.18
N ASN A 601 -4.30 3.65 -7.16
CA ASN A 601 -4.25 2.28 -6.65
C ASN A 601 -4.45 2.18 -5.12
N PHE A 602 -5.02 1.04 -4.66
CA PHE A 602 -5.56 0.89 -3.31
C PHE A 602 -5.34 -0.51 -2.71
N PRO A 603 -5.13 -0.61 -1.36
CA PRO A 603 -4.62 0.46 -0.52
C PRO A 603 -3.15 0.73 -0.89
N GLN A 604 -2.69 1.99 -0.77
CA GLN A 604 -1.33 2.33 -1.14
C GLN A 604 -0.37 2.29 0.05
N ALA A 605 0.72 1.52 -0.08
CA ALA A 605 1.75 1.38 0.96
C ALA A 605 2.41 2.72 1.30
N PHE A 606 2.77 3.50 0.29
CA PHE A 606 3.51 4.75 0.43
C PHE A 606 2.74 5.80 1.25
N THR A 607 1.41 5.89 1.07
CA THR A 607 0.54 6.75 1.87
C THR A 607 0.48 6.30 3.33
N HIS A 608 0.30 4.99 3.59
CA HIS A 608 0.20 4.46 4.94
C HIS A 608 1.50 4.61 5.75
N LEU A 609 2.66 4.45 5.11
CA LEU A 609 3.94 4.67 5.78
C LEU A 609 4.15 6.13 6.16
N ALA A 610 3.80 7.07 5.25
CA ALA A 610 3.94 8.49 5.52
C ALA A 610 2.99 8.97 6.62
N LEU A 611 1.79 8.38 6.72
CA LEU A 611 0.87 8.59 7.83
C LEU A 611 1.53 8.20 9.16
N ILE A 612 2.16 7.02 9.24
CA ILE A 612 2.83 6.58 10.49
C ILE A 612 3.88 7.61 10.91
N ASN A 613 4.73 8.04 9.98
CA ASN A 613 5.78 9.00 10.24
C ASN A 613 5.23 10.37 10.68
N ALA A 614 4.22 10.88 9.97
CA ALA A 614 3.60 12.17 10.28
C ALA A 614 2.94 12.17 11.67
N VAL A 615 2.18 11.13 11.98
CA VAL A 615 1.53 10.97 13.28
C VAL A 615 2.57 10.84 14.40
N ALA A 616 3.66 10.08 14.18
CA ALA A 616 4.73 9.94 15.16
C ALA A 616 5.44 11.27 15.45
N HIS A 617 5.70 12.11 14.42
CA HIS A 617 6.27 13.44 14.60
C HIS A 617 5.36 14.34 15.47
N VAL A 618 4.07 14.39 15.15
CA VAL A 618 3.13 15.23 15.92
C VAL A 618 3.00 14.75 17.37
N ILE A 619 2.92 13.45 17.61
CA ILE A 619 2.86 12.89 18.98
C ILE A 619 4.15 13.21 19.75
N ALA A 620 5.32 13.10 19.13
CA ALA A 620 6.59 13.45 19.75
C ALA A 620 6.66 14.95 20.11
N ASP A 621 6.17 15.83 19.26
CA ASP A 621 6.07 17.27 19.52
C ASP A 621 5.14 17.59 20.70
N GLU A 622 4.04 16.87 20.85
CA GLU A 622 3.12 17.03 21.98
C GLU A 622 3.70 16.55 23.31
N GLN A 623 4.48 15.48 23.27
CA GLN A 623 5.13 14.93 24.47
C GLN A 623 6.34 15.73 24.94
N ALA A 624 6.95 16.53 24.08
CA ALA A 624 8.11 17.36 24.38
C ALA A 624 7.91 18.82 23.93
N PRO A 625 6.91 19.54 24.52
CA PRO A 625 6.55 20.89 24.08
C PRO A 625 7.65 21.93 24.28
N ASP A 626 8.58 21.70 25.22
CA ASP A 626 9.66 22.64 25.60
C ASP A 626 11.01 22.35 24.94
N ARG A 627 11.07 21.43 23.97
CA ARG A 627 12.32 21.19 23.23
C ARG A 627 12.62 22.39 22.31
N GLU A 628 13.81 22.96 22.47
CA GLU A 628 14.34 24.00 21.56
C GLU A 628 14.77 23.40 20.21
N GLU A 629 15.08 22.10 20.16
CA GLU A 629 15.41 21.38 18.94
C GLU A 629 14.21 20.54 18.42
N PRO A 630 14.02 20.43 17.10
CA PRO A 630 13.00 19.57 16.50
C PRO A 630 13.08 18.14 17.01
N SER A 631 11.94 17.46 17.09
CA SER A 631 11.89 16.10 17.61
C SER A 631 12.71 15.17 16.71
N ALA A 632 13.77 14.61 17.25
CA ALA A 632 14.54 13.58 16.57
C ALA A 632 13.79 12.24 16.66
N VAL A 633 12.59 12.12 16.06
CA VAL A 633 11.81 10.87 16.06
C VAL A 633 12.66 9.71 15.57
N PHE A 634 13.61 9.97 14.67
CA PHE A 634 14.58 9.00 14.17
C PHE A 634 15.88 8.92 14.99
N THR A 635 16.08 9.76 16.01
CA THR A 635 17.36 9.80 16.75
C THR A 635 17.29 9.22 18.16
N GLU A 636 16.14 9.09 18.80
CA GLU A 636 16.03 8.81 20.23
C GLU A 636 15.18 7.60 20.66
N LEU A 637 14.66 6.81 19.74
CA LEU A 637 14.04 5.54 20.12
C LEU A 637 15.12 4.56 20.58
N ARG A 638 15.48 4.65 21.87
CA ARG A 638 16.28 3.60 22.53
C ARG A 638 15.35 2.41 22.76
N PRO A 639 15.74 1.19 22.35
CA PRO A 639 15.06 0.01 22.83
C PRO A 639 15.17 -0.04 24.36
N ARG A 640 14.06 -0.30 25.04
CA ARG A 640 14.05 -0.63 26.47
C ARG A 640 14.51 -2.05 26.69
#